data_91cd13a4daa39056ab635b49963dfa96
#
_entry.id   91cd13a4daa39056ab635b49963dfa96
#
_cell.length_a   1.000
_cell.length_b   1.000
_cell.length_c   1.000
_cell.angle_alpha   90.00
_cell.angle_beta   90.00
_cell.angle_gamma   90.00
#
_symmetry.space_group_name_H-M   'P 1'
#
loop_
_entity.id
_entity.type
_entity.pdbx_description
1 polymer ?
#
loop_
_entity_poly.entity_id
_entity_poly.type
_entity_poly.pdbx_seq_one_letter_code
_entity_poly.pdbx_strand_id
1 'polypeptide(L)'
;MKTTRNKLGHNCLQIFAFALALLIGAPLVRAQAENPVPEAAPPKKVASVAIKFIGIANISEQIVRANIQVQAGSDFDGPAIDRDIRSLYRTGLFEFIEVKREELPDKSVNLVFEITPKYRVQAIRFDGNKAYKSSRLESEISTKTNSALDEHTVKADVEKLHEFYQKHGFNQVQITYDIQRDRSSGYGTVIYKIREGEKVRIADIRFVGNNHIKARLLRKQMETKRWWMFSWLTSTGRFKDDQFEDDVAKLGDYYRDHGFLDVDVPEDRIIYAYPKPGRLVITIHIEEGRQYRIGDISIIGCKIYAEDLLKLVLRQKSGMIFRPSKLDKDVETLEEFYGRSGYLDTRVRLVRKANLNTGNIDIEYQIEESEKFFVESIKIEGNTKTKSTVIIRELILGPGDVFDTVRMKASKLRLENTRFFDDVNLTPETTNIPGRRNLKVAVKEARTGNFSFGAGYSSLERATFFAEISQSNFDLFNEDPQSFFQGAGQKCRLRVQVGQLSNEVILSFEEPWLFQKELGLGFNIYRESSSYLSSYYQEIRTGGEIYLRKHLFEYFEGRLSLTDEEINIDNVDPSSSATILALEGKTRTVKVGFQLLREARDKMINTTQGSRIELDTAVAGGALGGSNNYYSFEAKGSEFIPVFRAQTQVLSLIARGGVIQNYGSSTDVAWYDKFFLGGANDLRGFNERDVGPKDINDVPLGGKSYGMFTAEYTFDVVKPVRFAFFYDAGFLNSGAYDFNPSRYNDDFGFGIRMFVMGAPLALDYGIPLTTDHQNKKGNQFNFSFGTRF
;
A
#
# COMPACT_ATOMS: atom_id res chain seq x y z
N MET A 1 -13.47 -53.68 20.41
CA MET A 1 -13.57 -54.88 19.56
C MET A 1 -13.19 -54.51 18.15
N LYS A 2 -12.09 -55.08 17.66
CA LYS A 2 -11.56 -55.14 16.25
C LYS A 2 -11.38 -53.82 15.53
N THR A 3 -10.16 -53.29 15.47
CA THR A 3 -9.02 -53.53 14.51
C THR A 3 -9.43 -53.38 13.05
N THR A 4 -8.86 -52.37 12.38
CA THR A 4 -7.99 -52.67 11.24
C THR A 4 -7.17 -51.42 10.85
N ARG A 5 -5.92 -51.64 10.80
CA ARG A 5 -4.69 -50.99 10.38
C ARG A 5 -4.59 -50.83 8.86
N ASN A 6 -3.84 -49.80 8.46
CA ASN A 6 -3.00 -49.69 7.25
C ASN A 6 -3.63 -49.69 5.84
N LYS A 7 -3.47 -48.54 5.20
CA LYS A 7 -2.88 -48.46 3.85
C LYS A 7 -2.44 -47.01 3.54
N LEU A 8 -1.29 -46.63 4.05
CA LEU A 8 -0.44 -45.60 3.43
C LEU A 8 0.56 -46.32 2.53
N GLY A 9 0.69 -45.89 1.29
CA GLY A 9 1.71 -46.31 0.38
C GLY A 9 1.15 -47.07 -0.82
N HIS A 10 0.81 -46.33 -1.88
CA HIS A 10 0.84 -46.72 -3.30
C HIS A 10 0.05 -45.71 -4.15
N ASN A 11 0.54 -44.52 -4.31
CA ASN A 11 0.05 -43.59 -5.34
C ASN A 11 1.09 -42.52 -5.72
N CYS A 12 2.34 -42.94 -5.89
CA CYS A 12 3.38 -42.09 -6.46
C CYS A 12 4.01 -42.63 -7.75
N LEU A 13 3.34 -43.57 -8.45
CA LEU A 13 3.90 -44.20 -9.65
C LEU A 13 2.92 -44.29 -10.82
N GLN A 14 1.89 -43.45 -10.89
CA GLN A 14 0.93 -43.47 -12.03
C GLN A 14 0.78 -42.14 -12.78
N ILE A 15 1.63 -41.14 -12.58
CA ILE A 15 1.61 -39.87 -13.34
C ILE A 15 2.67 -39.83 -14.48
N PHE A 16 3.44 -40.89 -14.70
CA PHE A 16 4.46 -40.92 -15.76
C PHE A 16 4.13 -41.82 -16.98
N ALA A 17 2.93 -42.36 -17.09
CA ALA A 17 2.55 -43.29 -18.15
C ALA A 17 1.45 -42.79 -19.12
N PHE A 18 1.10 -41.49 -19.14
CA PHE A 18 0.05 -40.94 -20.02
C PHE A 18 0.54 -39.95 -21.09
N ALA A 19 1.84 -39.81 -21.28
CA ALA A 19 2.43 -38.88 -22.28
C ALA A 19 3.12 -39.59 -23.48
N LEU A 20 2.86 -40.88 -23.68
CA LEU A 20 3.53 -41.62 -24.78
C LEU A 20 2.58 -42.44 -25.68
N ALA A 21 1.35 -42.00 -25.89
CA ALA A 21 0.39 -42.67 -26.75
C ALA A 21 -0.42 -41.76 -27.68
N LEU A 22 0.23 -40.79 -28.32
CA LEU A 22 -0.45 -39.99 -29.38
C LEU A 22 0.56 -39.55 -30.46
N LEU A 23 1.20 -40.48 -31.13
CA LEU A 23 1.95 -40.24 -32.39
C LEU A 23 2.13 -41.55 -33.17
N ILE A 24 1.05 -42.20 -33.61
CA ILE A 24 1.10 -43.18 -34.70
C ILE A 24 -0.18 -42.99 -35.53
N GLY A 25 -0.04 -42.32 -36.63
CA GLY A 25 -1.09 -42.14 -37.61
C GLY A 25 -0.59 -41.35 -38.82
N ALA A 26 0.25 -41.99 -39.66
CA ALA A 26 0.51 -41.49 -41.01
C ALA A 26 0.57 -42.67 -42.00
N PRO A 27 0.10 -42.52 -43.22
CA PRO A 27 -0.22 -43.59 -44.15
C PRO A 27 0.99 -44.15 -44.85
N LEU A 28 0.96 -45.46 -45.14
CA LEU A 28 1.88 -46.18 -45.97
C LEU A 28 1.95 -45.58 -47.37
N VAL A 29 3.07 -45.02 -47.73
CA VAL A 29 3.49 -44.80 -49.12
C VAL A 29 4.45 -45.92 -49.51
N ARG A 30 4.16 -46.56 -50.59
CA ARG A 30 4.88 -47.70 -51.21
C ARG A 30 6.25 -47.22 -51.74
N ALA A 31 7.31 -47.76 -51.18
CA ALA A 31 8.66 -47.46 -51.62
C ALA A 31 9.01 -48.26 -52.86
N GLN A 32 9.53 -47.59 -53.88
CA GLN A 32 10.25 -48.16 -54.96
C GLN A 32 11.66 -48.52 -54.52
N ALA A 33 12.20 -49.62 -55.14
CA ALA A 33 13.50 -50.13 -54.78
C ALA A 33 14.64 -49.16 -55.04
N GLU A 34 15.40 -48.91 -54.00
CA GLU A 34 16.70 -48.19 -54.13
C GLU A 34 17.87 -49.13 -54.14
N ASN A 35 18.89 -48.68 -54.89
CA ASN A 35 20.18 -49.30 -55.03
C ASN A 35 20.93 -49.45 -53.70
N PRO A 36 21.85 -50.34 -53.49
CA PRO A 36 22.56 -50.56 -52.25
C PRO A 36 23.42 -49.35 -51.90
N VAL A 37 23.17 -48.78 -50.73
CA VAL A 37 24.04 -47.79 -50.11
C VAL A 37 25.38 -48.47 -49.78
N PRO A 38 26.54 -47.79 -50.01
CA PRO A 38 27.84 -48.33 -49.62
C PRO A 38 27.90 -48.55 -48.11
N GLU A 39 28.31 -49.71 -47.68
CA GLU A 39 28.53 -50.09 -46.27
C GLU A 39 29.37 -49.02 -45.56
N ALA A 40 28.79 -48.34 -44.57
CA ALA A 40 29.52 -47.34 -43.81
C ALA A 40 30.69 -47.99 -43.08
N ALA A 41 31.86 -47.48 -43.27
CA ALA A 41 33.03 -47.87 -42.53
C ALA A 41 32.78 -47.92 -41.03
N PRO A 42 33.27 -48.91 -40.28
CA PRO A 42 33.00 -49.02 -38.85
C PRO A 42 33.42 -47.73 -38.16
N PRO A 43 32.61 -47.27 -37.22
CA PRO A 43 32.84 -45.99 -36.52
C PRO A 43 34.23 -46.00 -35.88
N LYS A 44 35.03 -44.96 -36.11
CA LYS A 44 36.33 -44.81 -35.46
C LYS A 44 36.12 -44.72 -33.94
N LYS A 45 36.89 -45.42 -33.13
CA LYS A 45 36.85 -45.40 -31.68
C LYS A 45 37.79 -44.37 -31.08
N VAL A 46 37.40 -43.77 -29.97
CA VAL A 46 38.27 -42.88 -29.18
C VAL A 46 39.26 -43.73 -28.38
N ALA A 47 40.54 -43.67 -28.68
CA ALA A 47 41.58 -44.45 -27.98
C ALA A 47 41.89 -43.83 -26.60
N SER A 48 42.00 -42.52 -26.53
CA SER A 48 42.21 -41.80 -25.27
C SER A 48 41.65 -40.37 -25.31
N VAL A 49 41.32 -39.86 -24.13
CA VAL A 49 40.92 -38.47 -23.92
C VAL A 49 41.91 -37.85 -22.95
N ALA A 50 42.78 -36.96 -23.47
CA ALA A 50 43.75 -36.22 -22.68
C ALA A 50 43.27 -34.77 -22.53
N ILE A 51 43.48 -34.21 -21.34
CA ILE A 51 43.21 -32.82 -21.01
C ILE A 51 44.55 -32.12 -20.82
N LYS A 52 44.76 -31.07 -21.58
CA LYS A 52 45.98 -30.27 -21.51
C LYS A 52 45.60 -28.81 -21.27
N PHE A 53 46.04 -28.28 -20.15
CA PHE A 53 45.84 -26.86 -19.87
C PHE A 53 46.93 -26.04 -20.58
N ILE A 54 46.47 -25.03 -21.33
CA ILE A 54 47.35 -24.03 -21.93
C ILE A 54 47.44 -22.85 -20.96
N GLY A 55 48.60 -22.56 -20.42
CA GLY A 55 48.82 -21.62 -19.35
C GLY A 55 48.71 -22.27 -17.97
N ILE A 56 48.13 -21.56 -16.99
CA ILE A 56 48.13 -22.05 -15.62
C ILE A 56 46.85 -22.81 -15.33
N ALA A 57 46.99 -24.02 -14.83
CA ALA A 57 45.90 -24.86 -14.37
C ALA A 57 45.39 -24.39 -13.00
N ASN A 58 44.61 -23.33 -12.97
CA ASN A 58 43.89 -22.86 -11.77
C ASN A 58 42.56 -23.58 -11.53
N ILE A 59 42.25 -24.59 -12.33
CA ILE A 59 41.07 -25.43 -12.30
C ILE A 59 41.51 -26.90 -12.33
N SER A 60 40.83 -27.74 -11.53
CA SER A 60 41.16 -29.16 -11.50
C SER A 60 40.68 -29.88 -12.77
N GLU A 61 41.45 -30.83 -13.24
CA GLU A 61 41.08 -31.68 -14.38
C GLU A 61 39.74 -32.42 -14.17
N GLN A 62 39.38 -32.71 -12.91
CA GLN A 62 38.11 -33.34 -12.54
C GLN A 62 36.88 -32.52 -12.95
N ILE A 63 36.98 -31.17 -12.90
CA ILE A 63 35.89 -30.31 -13.33
C ILE A 63 35.69 -30.39 -14.86
N VAL A 64 36.76 -30.52 -15.60
CA VAL A 64 36.66 -30.72 -17.06
C VAL A 64 36.04 -32.06 -17.34
N ARG A 65 36.53 -33.16 -16.71
CA ARG A 65 36.05 -34.54 -16.91
C ARG A 65 34.56 -34.67 -16.49
N ALA A 66 34.10 -33.94 -15.49
CA ALA A 66 32.72 -33.96 -15.08
C ALA A 66 31.75 -33.30 -16.10
N ASN A 67 32.27 -32.46 -17.00
CA ASN A 67 31.49 -31.71 -17.98
C ASN A 67 31.66 -32.24 -19.43
N ILE A 68 32.43 -33.29 -19.65
CA ILE A 68 32.58 -33.99 -20.95
C ILE A 68 31.98 -35.39 -20.86
N GLN A 69 31.26 -35.79 -21.90
CA GLN A 69 30.61 -37.09 -22.01
C GLN A 69 31.45 -38.10 -22.82
N VAL A 70 32.33 -37.58 -23.69
CA VAL A 70 33.20 -38.41 -24.51
C VAL A 70 34.26 -39.07 -23.64
N GLN A 71 34.35 -40.41 -23.68
CA GLN A 71 35.30 -41.26 -22.92
C GLN A 71 36.12 -42.16 -23.83
N ALA A 72 37.26 -42.64 -23.34
CA ALA A 72 38.05 -43.67 -24.04
C ALA A 72 37.19 -44.95 -24.25
N GLY A 73 37.19 -45.45 -25.44
CA GLY A 73 36.38 -46.61 -25.87
C GLY A 73 35.03 -46.25 -26.51
N SER A 74 34.55 -45.02 -26.43
CA SER A 74 33.36 -44.58 -27.13
C SER A 74 33.60 -44.41 -28.64
N ASP A 75 32.51 -44.44 -29.42
CA ASP A 75 32.58 -44.14 -30.83
C ASP A 75 32.86 -42.65 -31.03
N PHE A 76 33.71 -42.33 -32.03
CA PHE A 76 34.02 -40.97 -32.35
C PHE A 76 32.83 -40.28 -33.02
N ASP A 77 32.23 -39.33 -32.30
CA ASP A 77 31.09 -38.51 -32.74
C ASP A 77 31.45 -37.03 -32.65
N GLY A 78 31.55 -36.36 -33.78
CA GLY A 78 31.84 -34.92 -33.84
C GLY A 78 30.83 -34.06 -33.13
N PRO A 79 29.52 -34.26 -33.37
CA PRO A 79 28.45 -33.61 -32.60
C PRO A 79 28.51 -33.79 -31.07
N ALA A 80 29.00 -34.94 -30.57
CA ALA A 80 29.18 -35.17 -29.13
C ALA A 80 30.30 -34.26 -28.57
N ILE A 81 31.42 -34.16 -29.30
CA ILE A 81 32.55 -33.26 -28.96
C ILE A 81 32.06 -31.79 -28.92
N ASP A 82 31.23 -31.38 -29.89
CA ASP A 82 30.70 -30.02 -29.91
C ASP A 82 29.76 -29.79 -28.73
N ARG A 83 29.00 -30.80 -28.30
CA ARG A 83 28.16 -30.71 -27.07
C ARG A 83 29.03 -30.56 -25.82
N ASP A 84 30.11 -31.29 -25.72
CA ASP A 84 31.05 -31.24 -24.61
C ASP A 84 31.76 -29.88 -24.58
N ILE A 85 32.20 -29.35 -25.72
CA ILE A 85 32.75 -27.99 -25.81
C ILE A 85 31.73 -26.95 -25.33
N ARG A 86 30.48 -27.02 -25.75
CA ARG A 86 29.41 -26.13 -25.30
C ARG A 86 29.11 -26.29 -23.80
N SER A 87 29.17 -27.53 -23.29
CA SER A 87 29.00 -27.78 -21.85
C SER A 87 30.10 -27.12 -21.04
N LEU A 88 31.34 -27.26 -21.46
CA LEU A 88 32.48 -26.62 -20.84
C LEU A 88 32.36 -25.06 -20.87
N TYR A 89 32.00 -24.47 -22.02
CA TYR A 89 31.78 -23.03 -22.11
C TYR A 89 30.63 -22.52 -21.21
N ARG A 90 29.59 -23.32 -21.04
CA ARG A 90 28.48 -22.99 -20.12
C ARG A 90 28.91 -22.87 -18.66
N THR A 91 30.00 -23.50 -18.25
CA THR A 91 30.55 -23.35 -16.90
C THR A 91 31.09 -21.93 -16.64
N GLY A 92 31.37 -21.16 -17.69
CA GLY A 92 31.98 -19.83 -17.63
C GLY A 92 33.45 -19.80 -17.19
N LEU A 93 34.07 -20.95 -16.96
CA LEU A 93 35.40 -21.06 -16.37
C LEU A 93 36.54 -21.02 -17.39
N PHE A 94 36.24 -21.17 -18.67
CA PHE A 94 37.26 -21.33 -19.74
C PHE A 94 37.20 -20.16 -20.71
N GLU A 95 38.38 -19.70 -21.13
CA GLU A 95 38.54 -18.61 -22.10
C GLU A 95 38.55 -19.18 -23.53
N PHE A 96 39.30 -20.28 -23.74
CA PHE A 96 39.40 -20.93 -25.01
C PHE A 96 39.45 -22.45 -24.83
N ILE A 97 38.77 -23.17 -25.71
CA ILE A 97 38.76 -24.64 -25.76
C ILE A 97 38.96 -25.07 -27.20
N GLU A 98 40.01 -25.83 -27.45
CA GLU A 98 40.31 -26.44 -28.72
C GLU A 98 40.41 -27.95 -28.53
N VAL A 99 39.81 -28.73 -29.41
CA VAL A 99 39.92 -30.18 -29.36
C VAL A 99 40.75 -30.63 -30.58
N LYS A 100 41.97 -31.12 -30.30
CA LYS A 100 42.82 -31.68 -31.31
C LYS A 100 42.61 -33.19 -31.41
N ARG A 101 42.62 -33.69 -32.64
CA ARG A 101 42.51 -35.09 -32.92
C ARG A 101 43.78 -35.60 -33.52
N GLU A 102 44.26 -36.75 -33.09
CA GLU A 102 45.40 -37.45 -33.65
C GLU A 102 44.90 -38.85 -34.04
N GLU A 103 45.05 -39.20 -35.36
CA GLU A 103 44.65 -40.50 -35.81
C GLU A 103 45.82 -41.49 -35.60
N LEU A 104 45.54 -42.61 -34.95
CA LEU A 104 46.49 -43.67 -34.70
C LEU A 104 46.54 -44.69 -35.90
N PRO A 105 47.64 -45.50 -36.05
CA PRO A 105 47.78 -46.48 -37.11
C PRO A 105 46.66 -47.55 -37.15
N ASP A 106 46.00 -47.82 -36.03
CA ASP A 106 44.88 -48.74 -35.86
C ASP A 106 43.51 -48.11 -36.19
N LYS A 107 43.49 -46.90 -36.78
CA LYS A 107 42.34 -46.10 -37.13
C LYS A 107 41.53 -45.58 -35.94
N SER A 108 42.00 -45.72 -34.68
CA SER A 108 41.41 -45.07 -33.50
C SER A 108 41.92 -43.63 -33.43
N VAL A 109 41.25 -42.80 -32.62
CA VAL A 109 41.50 -41.35 -32.50
C VAL A 109 41.83 -40.99 -31.05
N ASN A 110 42.95 -40.35 -30.83
CA ASN A 110 43.26 -39.64 -29.60
C ASN A 110 42.63 -38.24 -29.64
N LEU A 111 41.91 -37.87 -28.56
CA LEU A 111 41.35 -36.53 -28.39
C LEU A 111 42.15 -35.81 -27.32
N VAL A 112 42.65 -34.63 -27.68
CA VAL A 112 43.35 -33.77 -26.74
C VAL A 112 42.54 -32.47 -26.59
N PHE A 113 41.93 -32.32 -25.44
CA PHE A 113 41.26 -31.07 -25.07
C PHE A 113 42.31 -30.07 -24.59
N GLU A 114 42.72 -29.15 -25.45
CA GLU A 114 43.55 -28.02 -25.07
C GLU A 114 42.67 -26.89 -24.53
N ILE A 115 42.79 -26.61 -23.25
CA ILE A 115 41.88 -25.72 -22.51
C ILE A 115 42.67 -24.58 -21.88
N THR A 116 42.26 -23.36 -22.17
CA THR A 116 42.79 -22.16 -21.53
C THR A 116 41.79 -21.71 -20.45
N PRO A 117 42.12 -21.89 -19.17
CA PRO A 117 41.25 -21.41 -18.09
C PRO A 117 41.20 -19.90 -18.04
N LYS A 118 40.02 -19.34 -17.67
CA LYS A 118 39.92 -17.93 -17.31
C LYS A 118 40.67 -17.66 -16.00
N TYR A 119 41.19 -16.46 -15.88
CA TYR A 119 41.72 -16.00 -14.59
C TYR A 119 40.59 -16.01 -13.53
N ARG A 120 40.93 -16.17 -12.28
CA ARG A 120 40.00 -16.05 -11.16
C ARG A 120 40.25 -14.74 -10.42
N VAL A 121 39.17 -14.14 -9.90
CA VAL A 121 39.26 -12.89 -9.11
C VAL A 121 39.93 -13.19 -7.75
N GLN A 122 41.11 -12.70 -7.50
CA GLN A 122 41.80 -12.78 -6.22
C GLN A 122 41.29 -11.76 -5.24
N ALA A 123 41.19 -10.52 -5.69
CA ALA A 123 40.76 -9.40 -4.88
C ALA A 123 40.07 -8.35 -5.72
N ILE A 124 39.15 -7.62 -5.08
CA ILE A 124 38.49 -6.46 -5.64
C ILE A 124 38.94 -5.25 -4.82
N ARG A 125 39.41 -4.23 -5.47
CA ARG A 125 39.87 -2.99 -4.86
C ARG A 125 39.14 -1.79 -5.43
N PHE A 126 38.85 -0.83 -4.58
CA PHE A 126 38.26 0.45 -4.95
C PHE A 126 39.22 1.54 -4.56
N ASP A 127 39.65 2.33 -5.53
CA ASP A 127 40.57 3.45 -5.33
C ASP A 127 39.82 4.77 -5.54
N GLY A 128 39.91 5.71 -4.58
CA GLY A 128 39.32 7.04 -4.69
C GLY A 128 37.88 7.15 -4.14
N ASN A 129 37.33 6.08 -3.58
CA ASN A 129 35.98 6.03 -2.95
C ASN A 129 35.98 6.65 -1.56
N LYS A 130 35.92 7.99 -1.46
CA LYS A 130 35.93 8.75 -0.21
C LYS A 130 34.57 8.79 0.49
N ALA A 131 33.49 8.87 -0.31
CA ALA A 131 32.11 9.03 0.19
C ALA A 131 31.51 7.72 0.70
N TYR A 132 31.92 6.58 0.15
CA TYR A 132 31.37 5.28 0.49
C TYR A 132 32.47 4.27 0.81
N LYS A 133 32.22 3.41 1.81
CA LYS A 133 33.14 2.31 2.15
C LYS A 133 33.19 1.27 1.04
N SER A 134 34.34 0.65 0.82
CA SER A 134 34.53 -0.43 -0.19
C SER A 134 33.53 -1.57 -0.03
N SER A 135 33.23 -1.98 1.22
CA SER A 135 32.23 -3.02 1.50
C SER A 135 30.80 -2.68 0.99
N ARG A 136 30.44 -1.40 0.99
CA ARG A 136 29.16 -0.94 0.41
C ARG A 136 29.17 -1.04 -1.09
N LEU A 137 30.24 -0.62 -1.75
CA LEU A 137 30.39 -0.69 -3.20
C LEU A 137 30.44 -2.13 -3.69
N GLU A 138 31.09 -3.02 -2.92
CA GLU A 138 31.16 -4.45 -3.21
C GLU A 138 29.79 -5.14 -3.21
N SER A 139 28.83 -4.62 -2.43
CA SER A 139 27.44 -5.11 -2.46
C SER A 139 26.66 -4.71 -3.71
N GLU A 140 27.10 -3.68 -4.44
CA GLU A 140 26.43 -3.18 -5.63
C GLU A 140 26.92 -3.84 -6.94
N ILE A 141 28.07 -4.54 -6.91
CA ILE A 141 28.68 -5.19 -8.05
C ILE A 141 28.39 -6.69 -8.13
N SER A 142 28.42 -7.23 -9.34
CA SER A 142 28.23 -8.66 -9.61
C SER A 142 29.52 -9.47 -9.50
N THR A 143 30.67 -8.87 -9.79
CA THR A 143 31.97 -9.51 -9.64
C THR A 143 32.23 -9.89 -8.18
N LYS A 144 32.63 -11.15 -7.93
CA LYS A 144 32.91 -11.66 -6.58
C LYS A 144 34.28 -12.30 -6.50
N THR A 145 34.88 -12.25 -5.33
CA THR A 145 36.16 -12.92 -5.07
C THR A 145 36.02 -14.43 -5.33
N ASN A 146 37.01 -15.05 -5.92
CA ASN A 146 37.06 -16.44 -6.38
C ASN A 146 36.13 -16.80 -7.54
N SER A 147 35.40 -15.88 -8.14
CA SER A 147 34.67 -16.12 -9.40
C SER A 147 35.62 -16.08 -10.61
N ALA A 148 35.16 -16.56 -11.75
CA ALA A 148 35.91 -16.39 -13.01
C ALA A 148 35.95 -14.87 -13.34
N LEU A 149 37.14 -14.44 -13.79
CA LEU A 149 37.35 -13.05 -14.18
C LEU A 149 36.79 -12.87 -15.59
N ASP A 150 35.67 -12.19 -15.68
CA ASP A 150 35.02 -11.83 -16.93
C ASP A 150 34.99 -10.31 -17.09
N GLU A 151 35.65 -9.82 -18.13
CA GLU A 151 35.80 -8.40 -18.40
C GLU A 151 34.47 -7.73 -18.76
N HIS A 152 33.54 -8.48 -19.36
CA HIS A 152 32.20 -8.00 -19.64
C HIS A 152 31.40 -7.71 -18.33
N THR A 153 31.52 -8.61 -17.35
CA THR A 153 30.93 -8.43 -16.03
C THR A 153 31.53 -7.24 -15.29
N VAL A 154 32.86 -7.08 -15.36
CA VAL A 154 33.55 -5.94 -14.75
C VAL A 154 33.10 -4.62 -15.37
N LYS A 155 32.92 -4.58 -16.69
CA LYS A 155 32.40 -3.40 -17.39
C LYS A 155 30.95 -3.09 -16.99
N ALA A 156 30.10 -4.10 -16.89
CA ALA A 156 28.72 -3.92 -16.41
C ALA A 156 28.67 -3.42 -14.96
N ASP A 157 29.61 -3.83 -14.13
CA ASP A 157 29.72 -3.35 -12.74
C ASP A 157 30.15 -1.87 -12.67
N VAL A 158 30.94 -1.37 -13.63
CA VAL A 158 31.24 0.07 -13.74
C VAL A 158 29.97 0.88 -13.94
N GLU A 159 29.07 0.42 -14.82
CA GLU A 159 27.77 1.08 -15.05
C GLU A 159 26.89 1.08 -13.77
N LYS A 160 26.84 -0.06 -13.06
CA LYS A 160 26.11 -0.13 -11.78
C LYS A 160 26.67 0.82 -10.72
N LEU A 161 27.98 0.88 -10.62
CA LEU A 161 28.64 1.82 -9.71
C LEU A 161 28.37 3.26 -10.13
N HIS A 162 28.37 3.55 -11.43
CA HIS A 162 28.05 4.87 -11.97
C HIS A 162 26.62 5.27 -11.59
N GLU A 163 25.63 4.40 -11.83
CA GLU A 163 24.24 4.61 -11.39
C GLU A 163 24.12 4.80 -9.87
N PHE A 164 24.84 3.97 -9.11
CA PHE A 164 24.84 4.08 -7.64
C PHE A 164 25.30 5.46 -7.18
N TYR A 165 26.42 5.95 -7.73
CA TYR A 165 26.95 7.27 -7.38
C TYR A 165 26.03 8.40 -7.84
N GLN A 166 25.46 8.31 -9.04
CA GLN A 166 24.50 9.30 -9.55
C GLN A 166 23.23 9.35 -8.67
N LYS A 167 22.65 8.21 -8.33
CA LYS A 167 21.51 8.14 -7.39
C LYS A 167 21.79 8.82 -6.05
N HIS A 168 23.05 8.94 -5.68
CA HIS A 168 23.49 9.58 -4.45
C HIS A 168 23.98 11.02 -4.63
N GLY A 169 23.86 11.59 -5.84
CA GLY A 169 24.12 12.98 -6.17
C GLY A 169 25.54 13.29 -6.66
N PHE A 170 26.30 12.29 -7.06
CA PHE A 170 27.63 12.46 -7.67
C PHE A 170 27.52 12.33 -9.19
N ASN A 171 26.88 13.29 -9.84
CA ASN A 171 26.60 13.24 -11.28
C ASN A 171 27.87 13.36 -12.16
N GLN A 172 28.97 13.84 -11.61
CA GLN A 172 30.27 13.97 -12.33
C GLN A 172 31.23 12.85 -11.97
N VAL A 173 30.73 11.74 -11.41
CA VAL A 173 31.59 10.60 -11.10
C VAL A 173 32.19 10.01 -12.37
N GLN A 174 33.47 9.75 -12.33
CA GLN A 174 34.18 9.00 -13.38
C GLN A 174 34.70 7.71 -12.78
N ILE A 175 34.33 6.59 -13.37
CA ILE A 175 34.72 5.27 -12.90
C ILE A 175 35.39 4.55 -14.06
N THR A 176 36.60 4.12 -13.80
CA THR A 176 37.35 3.27 -14.72
C THR A 176 37.80 2.01 -13.98
N TYR A 177 38.16 0.98 -14.71
CA TYR A 177 38.65 -0.23 -14.09
C TYR A 177 40.02 -0.58 -14.66
N ASP A 178 40.78 -1.35 -13.87
CA ASP A 178 42.05 -1.92 -14.25
C ASP A 178 42.10 -3.38 -13.78
N ILE A 179 42.62 -4.28 -14.61
CA ILE A 179 42.69 -5.70 -14.30
C ILE A 179 44.16 -6.11 -14.28
N GLN A 180 44.68 -6.33 -13.10
CA GLN A 180 46.05 -6.83 -12.92
C GLN A 180 46.04 -8.36 -12.89
N ARG A 181 46.49 -8.97 -13.98
CA ARG A 181 46.55 -10.43 -14.16
C ARG A 181 47.94 -10.93 -13.73
N ASP A 182 47.94 -11.82 -12.76
CA ASP A 182 49.19 -12.52 -12.41
C ASP A 182 49.30 -13.84 -13.19
N ARG A 183 50.20 -13.86 -14.14
CA ARG A 183 50.45 -15.01 -14.99
C ARG A 183 51.05 -16.20 -14.24
N SER A 184 51.58 -16.01 -13.05
CA SER A 184 52.21 -17.08 -12.28
C SER A 184 51.20 -17.87 -11.46
N SER A 185 50.15 -17.21 -10.97
CA SER A 185 49.12 -17.81 -10.11
C SER A 185 47.79 -18.13 -10.82
N GLY A 186 47.51 -17.53 -11.99
CA GLY A 186 46.22 -17.63 -12.66
C GLY A 186 45.10 -16.81 -12.01
N TYR A 187 45.45 -15.86 -11.16
CA TYR A 187 44.52 -14.94 -10.51
C TYR A 187 44.65 -13.52 -11.07
N GLY A 188 43.63 -12.76 -10.91
CA GLY A 188 43.63 -11.35 -11.25
C GLY A 188 42.98 -10.48 -10.16
N THR A 189 43.51 -9.28 -9.96
CA THR A 189 42.93 -8.27 -9.11
C THR A 189 42.19 -7.26 -9.96
N VAL A 190 40.90 -7.03 -9.65
CA VAL A 190 40.09 -6.00 -10.28
C VAL A 190 40.15 -4.73 -9.44
N ILE A 191 40.54 -3.63 -10.04
CA ILE A 191 40.71 -2.33 -9.39
C ILE A 191 39.75 -1.34 -10.06
N TYR A 192 38.73 -0.90 -9.33
CA TYR A 192 37.84 0.19 -9.77
C TYR A 192 38.42 1.53 -9.30
N LYS A 193 38.82 2.36 -10.25
CA LYS A 193 39.36 3.69 -10.01
C LYS A 193 38.25 4.69 -10.09
N ILE A 194 37.91 5.33 -8.97
CA ILE A 194 36.73 6.18 -8.81
C ILE A 194 37.20 7.62 -8.59
N ARG A 195 36.72 8.54 -9.41
CA ARG A 195 36.82 9.98 -9.18
C ARG A 195 35.43 10.49 -8.89
N GLU A 196 35.09 10.62 -7.61
CA GLU A 196 33.70 10.90 -7.16
C GLU A 196 33.18 12.26 -7.64
N GLY A 197 34.07 13.23 -7.85
CA GLY A 197 33.66 14.62 -8.07
C GLY A 197 32.99 15.22 -6.83
N GLU A 198 32.30 16.34 -7.02
CA GLU A 198 31.56 16.99 -5.94
C GLU A 198 30.12 16.53 -5.89
N LYS A 199 29.57 16.41 -4.68
CA LYS A 199 28.15 16.07 -4.49
C LYS A 199 27.29 17.24 -4.91
N VAL A 200 26.58 17.08 -6.02
CA VAL A 200 25.72 18.11 -6.60
C VAL A 200 24.38 18.18 -5.88
N ARG A 201 23.98 19.40 -5.50
CA ARG A 201 22.68 19.71 -4.93
C ARG A 201 21.98 20.75 -5.78
N ILE A 202 20.70 20.55 -6.05
CA ILE A 202 19.90 21.52 -6.78
C ILE A 202 19.67 22.74 -5.87
N ALA A 203 20.32 23.84 -6.19
CA ALA A 203 20.20 25.09 -5.45
C ALA A 203 18.91 25.82 -5.84
N ASP A 204 18.58 25.85 -7.15
CA ASP A 204 17.38 26.52 -7.64
C ASP A 204 16.93 25.91 -8.99
N ILE A 205 15.61 26.05 -9.28
CA ILE A 205 15.02 25.72 -10.57
C ILE A 205 14.28 26.97 -11.06
N ARG A 206 14.73 27.52 -12.18
CA ARG A 206 14.23 28.74 -12.78
C ARG A 206 13.53 28.47 -14.08
N PHE A 207 12.50 29.23 -14.36
CA PHE A 207 11.76 29.20 -15.61
C PHE A 207 11.87 30.52 -16.30
N VAL A 208 12.07 30.52 -17.60
CA VAL A 208 12.14 31.68 -18.47
C VAL A 208 11.16 31.49 -19.59
N GLY A 209 10.40 32.52 -19.95
CA GLY A 209 9.35 32.46 -20.98
C GLY A 209 7.98 32.06 -20.47
N ASN A 210 7.84 31.71 -19.20
CA ASN A 210 6.57 31.32 -18.56
C ASN A 210 5.72 32.57 -18.18
N ASN A 211 5.17 33.24 -19.18
CA ASN A 211 4.45 34.53 -19.01
C ASN A 211 3.05 34.34 -18.40
N HIS A 212 2.36 33.26 -18.74
CA HIS A 212 0.98 32.99 -18.34
C HIS A 212 0.87 32.09 -17.12
N ILE A 213 1.80 31.17 -16.94
CA ILE A 213 1.77 30.21 -15.82
C ILE A 213 2.87 30.55 -14.82
N LYS A 214 2.47 30.80 -13.57
CA LYS A 214 3.42 31.17 -12.50
C LYS A 214 4.41 30.03 -12.23
N ALA A 215 5.68 30.35 -12.10
CA ALA A 215 6.77 29.41 -11.79
C ALA A 215 6.50 28.50 -10.56
N ARG A 216 5.73 29.00 -9.57
CA ARG A 216 5.32 28.19 -8.41
C ARG A 216 4.43 27.01 -8.81
N LEU A 217 3.55 27.16 -9.80
CA LEU A 217 2.66 26.10 -10.28
C LEU A 217 3.46 25.09 -11.09
N LEU A 218 4.40 25.53 -11.91
CA LEU A 218 5.28 24.66 -12.67
C LEU A 218 6.14 23.80 -11.77
N ARG A 219 6.79 24.40 -10.74
CA ARG A 219 7.57 23.64 -9.74
C ARG A 219 6.73 22.61 -8.99
N LYS A 220 5.42 22.81 -8.86
CA LYS A 220 4.53 21.84 -8.22
C LYS A 220 4.33 20.57 -9.05
N GLN A 221 4.40 20.70 -10.38
CA GLN A 221 4.27 19.56 -11.29
C GLN A 221 5.51 18.67 -11.32
N MET A 222 6.68 19.25 -11.01
CA MET A 222 7.95 18.54 -11.03
C MET A 222 8.16 17.71 -9.77
N GLU A 223 8.75 16.54 -9.93
CA GLU A 223 9.27 15.71 -8.82
C GLU A 223 10.67 16.17 -8.41
N THR A 224 11.45 16.69 -9.35
CA THR A 224 12.74 17.32 -9.12
C THR A 224 12.55 18.61 -8.31
N LYS A 225 13.16 18.67 -7.12
CA LYS A 225 13.00 19.79 -6.17
C LYS A 225 14.34 20.34 -5.73
N ARG A 226 14.37 21.61 -5.36
CA ARG A 226 15.55 22.24 -4.77
C ARG A 226 15.92 21.58 -3.44
N TRP A 227 17.20 21.59 -3.12
CA TRP A 227 17.70 21.17 -1.82
C TRP A 227 17.25 22.14 -0.72
N TRP A 228 16.87 21.60 0.45
CA TRP A 228 16.50 22.36 1.63
C TRP A 228 16.90 21.61 2.91
N MET A 229 16.74 22.21 4.08
CA MET A 229 17.26 21.70 5.36
C MET A 229 16.88 20.21 5.67
N PHE A 230 15.68 19.78 5.31
CA PHE A 230 15.23 18.39 5.54
C PHE A 230 15.37 17.46 4.31
N SER A 231 16.11 17.88 3.31
CA SER A 231 16.35 17.03 2.12
C SER A 231 17.07 15.72 2.43
N TRP A 232 17.76 15.64 3.56
CA TRP A 232 18.37 14.39 4.04
C TRP A 232 17.32 13.32 4.39
N LEU A 233 16.13 13.73 4.87
CA LEU A 233 15.02 12.84 5.22
C LEU A 233 14.20 12.45 3.99
N THR A 234 14.07 13.35 3.01
CA THR A 234 13.18 13.16 1.84
C THR A 234 13.90 12.76 0.58
N SER A 235 15.21 12.66 0.63
CA SER A 235 16.07 12.41 -0.54
C SER A 235 15.86 13.39 -1.71
N THR A 236 15.24 14.58 -1.44
CA THR A 236 15.03 15.65 -2.43
C THR A 236 16.29 16.49 -2.63
N GLY A 237 16.30 17.29 -3.68
CA GLY A 237 17.41 18.21 -3.96
C GLY A 237 18.63 17.54 -4.59
N ARG A 238 18.48 16.30 -5.07
CA ARG A 238 19.46 15.61 -5.90
C ARG A 238 18.99 15.63 -7.34
N PHE A 239 19.89 15.79 -8.25
CA PHE A 239 19.58 15.76 -9.68
C PHE A 239 19.63 14.31 -10.17
N LYS A 240 18.61 13.92 -10.92
CA LYS A 240 18.49 12.63 -11.60
C LYS A 240 17.98 12.92 -13.01
N ASP A 241 18.72 12.49 -13.99
CA ASP A 241 18.44 12.79 -15.40
C ASP A 241 17.08 12.24 -15.82
N ASP A 242 16.83 10.94 -15.64
CA ASP A 242 15.56 10.28 -16.02
C ASP A 242 14.33 10.97 -15.40
N GLN A 243 14.41 11.31 -14.10
CA GLN A 243 13.32 11.99 -13.38
C GLN A 243 13.11 13.41 -13.90
N PHE A 244 14.18 14.06 -14.35
CA PHE A 244 14.10 15.42 -14.87
C PHE A 244 13.51 15.45 -16.29
N GLU A 245 13.82 14.48 -17.14
CA GLU A 245 13.19 14.29 -18.46
C GLU A 245 11.67 14.07 -18.32
N ASP A 246 11.25 13.20 -17.39
CA ASP A 246 9.84 13.01 -17.05
C ASP A 246 9.18 14.32 -16.58
N ASP A 247 9.89 15.11 -15.79
CA ASP A 247 9.40 16.39 -15.30
C ASP A 247 9.22 17.41 -16.44
N VAL A 248 10.13 17.44 -17.41
CA VAL A 248 10.01 18.29 -18.61
C VAL A 248 8.79 17.87 -19.43
N ALA A 249 8.56 16.57 -19.63
CA ALA A 249 7.37 16.06 -20.31
C ALA A 249 6.08 16.46 -19.56
N LYS A 250 6.04 16.32 -18.23
CA LYS A 250 4.92 16.73 -17.37
C LYS A 250 4.65 18.23 -17.47
N LEU A 251 5.69 19.07 -17.61
CA LEU A 251 5.51 20.50 -17.83
C LEU A 251 4.81 20.79 -19.15
N GLY A 252 5.22 20.12 -20.24
CA GLY A 252 4.57 20.22 -21.54
C GLY A 252 3.10 19.83 -21.47
N ASP A 253 2.77 18.69 -20.86
CA ASP A 253 1.40 18.23 -20.68
C ASP A 253 0.56 19.19 -19.83
N TYR A 254 1.16 19.75 -18.79
CA TYR A 254 0.50 20.75 -17.95
C TYR A 254 0.14 22.02 -18.73
N TYR A 255 1.03 22.51 -19.60
CA TYR A 255 0.74 23.62 -20.48
C TYR A 255 -0.35 23.29 -21.51
N ARG A 256 -0.28 22.11 -22.15
CA ARG A 256 -1.31 21.65 -23.09
C ARG A 256 -2.68 21.58 -22.43
N ASP A 257 -2.76 21.12 -21.19
CA ASP A 257 -4.01 21.08 -20.42
C ASP A 257 -4.49 22.47 -19.94
N HIS A 258 -3.68 23.52 -20.18
CA HIS A 258 -4.04 24.93 -19.96
C HIS A 258 -4.23 25.70 -21.28
N GLY A 259 -4.38 24.97 -22.39
CA GLY A 259 -4.69 25.55 -23.70
C GLY A 259 -3.50 25.96 -24.55
N PHE A 260 -2.27 25.74 -24.08
CA PHE A 260 -1.05 26.05 -24.83
C PHE A 260 -0.60 24.81 -25.61
N LEU A 261 -1.24 24.55 -26.76
CA LEU A 261 -0.97 23.34 -27.54
C LEU A 261 0.39 23.37 -28.24
N ASP A 262 0.85 24.55 -28.61
CA ASP A 262 2.13 24.76 -29.31
C ASP A 262 3.30 24.96 -28.33
N VAL A 263 3.10 24.58 -27.05
CA VAL A 263 4.18 24.69 -26.07
C VAL A 263 5.36 23.84 -26.46
N ASP A 264 6.53 24.44 -26.41
CA ASP A 264 7.80 23.77 -26.59
C ASP A 264 8.72 24.04 -25.41
N VAL A 265 9.41 23.01 -24.97
CA VAL A 265 10.46 23.07 -23.94
C VAL A 265 11.71 22.44 -24.52
N PRO A 266 12.48 23.20 -25.31
CA PRO A 266 13.62 22.67 -26.05
C PRO A 266 14.71 22.20 -25.10
N GLU A 267 15.17 20.97 -25.24
CA GLU A 267 16.22 20.38 -24.40
C GLU A 267 17.55 21.13 -24.52
N ASP A 268 17.88 21.64 -25.70
CA ASP A 268 19.06 22.45 -25.96
C ASP A 268 19.07 23.81 -25.29
N ARG A 269 17.91 24.27 -24.80
CA ARG A 269 17.74 25.51 -24.03
C ARG A 269 17.56 25.30 -22.53
N ILE A 270 17.82 24.08 -22.04
CA ILE A 270 17.92 23.83 -20.62
C ILE A 270 19.36 24.09 -20.18
N ILE A 271 19.54 25.13 -19.36
CA ILE A 271 20.88 25.57 -18.95
C ILE A 271 21.19 25.04 -17.54
N TYR A 272 22.28 24.32 -17.43
CA TYR A 272 22.83 23.82 -16.18
C TYR A 272 24.00 24.71 -15.73
N ALA A 273 23.78 25.51 -14.70
CA ALA A 273 24.81 26.42 -14.18
C ALA A 273 25.28 25.97 -12.79
N TYR A 274 26.60 26.06 -12.57
CA TYR A 274 27.24 25.74 -11.29
C TYR A 274 27.85 26.99 -10.68
N PRO A 275 27.05 27.89 -10.07
CA PRO A 275 27.53 29.17 -9.52
C PRO A 275 28.51 29.00 -8.36
N LYS A 276 28.46 27.84 -7.68
CA LYS A 276 29.41 27.37 -6.65
C LYS A 276 29.63 25.89 -6.78
N PRO A 277 30.82 25.37 -6.40
CA PRO A 277 31.06 23.93 -6.37
C PRO A 277 29.94 23.19 -5.67
N GLY A 278 29.47 22.10 -6.28
CA GLY A 278 28.37 21.24 -5.77
C GLY A 278 26.97 21.88 -5.75
N ARG A 279 26.77 23.09 -6.32
CA ARG A 279 25.44 23.75 -6.39
C ARG A 279 24.99 23.91 -7.83
N LEU A 280 23.94 23.19 -8.21
CA LEU A 280 23.33 23.21 -9.54
C LEU A 280 22.13 24.17 -9.56
N VAL A 281 22.11 25.09 -10.52
CA VAL A 281 20.94 25.88 -10.89
C VAL A 281 20.49 25.44 -12.27
N ILE A 282 19.26 25.03 -12.39
CA ILE A 282 18.65 24.58 -13.65
C ILE A 282 17.76 25.71 -14.15
N THR A 283 18.01 26.19 -15.36
CA THR A 283 17.15 27.19 -16.02
C THR A 283 16.47 26.54 -17.21
N ILE A 284 15.14 26.48 -17.17
CA ILE A 284 14.29 25.86 -18.18
C ILE A 284 13.66 26.99 -18.99
N HIS A 285 13.95 27.02 -20.28
CA HIS A 285 13.32 27.96 -21.20
C HIS A 285 12.07 27.31 -21.77
N ILE A 286 10.97 28.06 -21.76
CA ILE A 286 9.66 27.59 -22.22
C ILE A 286 9.15 28.54 -23.29
N GLU A 287 8.77 28.00 -24.43
CA GLU A 287 8.06 28.72 -25.47
C GLU A 287 6.57 28.34 -25.35
N GLU A 288 5.78 29.20 -24.68
CA GLU A 288 4.38 28.88 -24.36
C GLU A 288 3.48 28.74 -25.60
N GLY A 289 3.82 29.42 -26.68
CA GLY A 289 2.96 29.49 -27.82
C GLY A 289 1.67 30.27 -27.56
N ARG A 290 0.65 30.01 -28.37
CA ARG A 290 -0.66 30.64 -28.27
C ARG A 290 -1.58 29.87 -27.33
N GLN A 291 -2.39 30.59 -26.52
CA GLN A 291 -3.45 29.94 -25.74
C GLN A 291 -4.71 29.77 -26.57
N TYR A 292 -5.11 28.53 -26.80
CA TYR A 292 -6.30 28.17 -27.54
C TYR A 292 -7.53 28.12 -26.64
N ARG A 293 -8.66 28.52 -27.21
CA ARG A 293 -9.98 28.45 -26.61
C ARG A 293 -10.87 27.51 -27.40
N ILE A 294 -11.93 27.04 -26.79
CA ILE A 294 -12.96 26.25 -27.41
C ILE A 294 -13.81 27.22 -28.26
N GLY A 295 -13.94 26.93 -29.54
CA GLY A 295 -14.86 27.60 -30.48
C GLY A 295 -16.29 27.07 -30.32
N ASP A 296 -16.91 26.70 -31.42
CA ASP A 296 -18.25 26.12 -31.39
C ASP A 296 -18.24 24.66 -30.99
N ILE A 297 -19.27 24.26 -30.24
CA ILE A 297 -19.50 22.88 -29.84
C ILE A 297 -20.73 22.33 -30.54
N SER A 298 -20.54 21.27 -31.30
CA SER A 298 -21.59 20.56 -32.01
C SER A 298 -21.63 19.09 -31.63
N ILE A 299 -22.81 18.51 -31.60
CA ILE A 299 -23.02 17.09 -31.36
C ILE A 299 -23.81 16.53 -32.54
N ILE A 300 -23.25 15.54 -33.20
CA ILE A 300 -23.88 14.92 -34.38
C ILE A 300 -24.11 13.43 -34.15
N GLY A 301 -25.09 12.87 -34.82
CA GLY A 301 -25.42 11.44 -34.73
C GLY A 301 -26.38 11.08 -33.61
N CYS A 302 -26.76 12.03 -32.73
CA CYS A 302 -27.73 11.81 -31.67
C CYS A 302 -29.17 11.81 -32.23
N LYS A 303 -29.88 10.69 -32.01
CA LYS A 303 -31.30 10.52 -32.42
C LYS A 303 -32.19 10.22 -31.21
N ILE A 304 -31.60 9.57 -30.18
CA ILE A 304 -32.30 9.14 -28.96
C ILE A 304 -32.52 10.32 -28.01
N TYR A 305 -31.53 11.20 -27.92
CA TYR A 305 -31.59 12.38 -27.06
C TYR A 305 -31.41 13.66 -27.89
N ALA A 306 -32.08 14.72 -27.48
CA ALA A 306 -31.91 16.01 -28.12
C ALA A 306 -30.49 16.58 -27.86
N GLU A 307 -29.93 17.24 -28.88
CA GLU A 307 -28.59 17.84 -28.80
C GLU A 307 -28.46 18.82 -27.63
N ASP A 308 -29.49 19.63 -27.39
CA ASP A 308 -29.50 20.62 -26.31
C ASP A 308 -29.40 19.95 -24.92
N LEU A 309 -30.07 18.80 -24.75
CA LEU A 309 -29.98 18.04 -23.52
C LEU A 309 -28.55 17.52 -23.31
N LEU A 310 -27.92 16.99 -24.34
CA LEU A 310 -26.56 16.48 -24.29
C LEU A 310 -25.55 17.62 -24.03
N LYS A 311 -25.77 18.80 -24.62
CA LYS A 311 -24.93 19.98 -24.33
C LYS A 311 -25.00 20.44 -22.87
N LEU A 312 -26.11 20.22 -22.15
CA LEU A 312 -26.22 20.52 -20.71
C LEU A 312 -25.36 19.61 -19.86
N VAL A 313 -25.10 18.40 -20.29
CA VAL A 313 -24.26 17.41 -19.57
C VAL A 313 -22.79 17.72 -19.71
N LEU A 314 -22.39 18.43 -20.79
CA LEU A 314 -20.99 18.80 -21.01
C LEU A 314 -20.49 19.82 -19.97
N ARG A 315 -19.30 19.60 -19.48
CA ARG A 315 -18.61 20.52 -18.55
C ARG A 315 -17.89 21.64 -19.26
N GLN A 316 -17.42 21.37 -20.49
CA GLN A 316 -16.74 22.35 -21.34
C GLN A 316 -17.76 23.12 -22.19
N LYS A 317 -17.54 24.43 -22.34
CA LYS A 317 -18.44 25.33 -23.09
C LYS A 317 -17.63 26.19 -24.05
N SER A 318 -18.26 26.68 -25.08
CA SER A 318 -17.68 27.65 -26.02
C SER A 318 -17.07 28.84 -25.26
N GLY A 319 -15.91 29.32 -25.70
CA GLY A 319 -15.15 30.41 -25.09
C GLY A 319 -14.24 29.99 -23.92
N MET A 320 -14.40 28.80 -23.35
CA MET A 320 -13.50 28.31 -22.29
C MET A 320 -12.11 27.99 -22.85
N ILE A 321 -11.11 27.95 -21.98
CA ILE A 321 -9.76 27.51 -22.35
C ILE A 321 -9.85 26.05 -22.80
N PHE A 322 -9.22 25.76 -23.93
CA PHE A 322 -9.12 24.41 -24.45
C PHE A 322 -8.31 23.50 -23.51
N ARG A 323 -8.94 22.45 -23.01
CA ARG A 323 -8.31 21.50 -22.06
C ARG A 323 -8.57 20.08 -22.53
N PRO A 324 -7.57 19.40 -23.12
CA PRO A 324 -7.72 18.02 -23.61
C PRO A 324 -8.30 17.07 -22.57
N SER A 325 -7.74 17.09 -21.35
CA SER A 325 -8.18 16.19 -20.26
C SER A 325 -9.64 16.40 -19.84
N LYS A 326 -10.19 17.59 -20.04
CA LYS A 326 -11.60 17.90 -19.74
C LYS A 326 -12.54 17.49 -20.87
N LEU A 327 -12.09 17.61 -22.11
CA LEU A 327 -12.84 17.15 -23.27
C LEU A 327 -12.94 15.61 -23.30
N ASP A 328 -11.87 14.91 -22.93
CA ASP A 328 -11.89 13.46 -22.79
C ASP A 328 -12.88 13.02 -21.68
N LYS A 329 -12.96 13.78 -20.58
CA LYS A 329 -13.98 13.56 -19.53
C LYS A 329 -15.40 13.86 -20.01
N ASP A 330 -15.58 14.81 -20.91
CA ASP A 330 -16.89 15.08 -21.51
C ASP A 330 -17.33 13.91 -22.42
N VAL A 331 -16.40 13.30 -23.16
CA VAL A 331 -16.65 12.05 -23.90
C VAL A 331 -17.12 10.94 -22.96
N GLU A 332 -16.38 10.67 -21.88
CA GLU A 332 -16.75 9.68 -20.85
C GLU A 332 -18.14 9.99 -20.26
N THR A 333 -18.41 11.28 -19.99
CA THR A 333 -19.71 11.70 -19.41
C THR A 333 -20.87 11.46 -20.39
N LEU A 334 -20.67 11.71 -21.69
CA LEU A 334 -21.69 11.40 -22.72
C LEU A 334 -21.92 9.89 -22.84
N GLU A 335 -20.85 9.09 -22.89
CA GLU A 335 -20.96 7.61 -22.93
C GLU A 335 -21.65 7.08 -21.68
N GLU A 336 -21.34 7.61 -20.49
CA GLU A 336 -22.03 7.25 -19.24
C GLU A 336 -23.50 7.67 -19.26
N PHE A 337 -23.84 8.82 -19.86
CA PHE A 337 -25.21 9.27 -19.95
C PHE A 337 -26.08 8.30 -20.79
N TYR A 338 -25.56 7.83 -21.91
CA TYR A 338 -26.20 6.79 -22.71
C TYR A 338 -26.21 5.44 -21.99
N GLY A 339 -25.08 5.08 -21.38
CA GLY A 339 -24.90 3.83 -20.66
C GLY A 339 -25.83 3.65 -19.46
N ARG A 340 -26.21 4.74 -18.76
CA ARG A 340 -27.23 4.71 -17.68
C ARG A 340 -28.59 4.23 -18.17
N SER A 341 -28.91 4.52 -19.41
CA SER A 341 -30.19 4.13 -20.04
C SER A 341 -30.13 2.81 -20.80
N GLY A 342 -28.97 2.11 -20.72
CA GLY A 342 -28.79 0.77 -21.31
C GLY A 342 -28.21 0.74 -22.72
N TYR A 343 -27.78 1.88 -23.26
CA TYR A 343 -27.14 1.97 -24.58
C TYR A 343 -25.64 1.73 -24.48
N LEU A 344 -25.25 0.48 -24.23
CA LEU A 344 -23.91 0.07 -23.82
C LEU A 344 -22.81 0.32 -24.84
N ASP A 345 -23.13 0.08 -26.10
CA ASP A 345 -22.17 0.12 -27.21
C ASP A 345 -22.14 1.49 -27.92
N THR A 346 -22.84 2.48 -27.35
CA THR A 346 -22.74 3.86 -27.79
C THR A 346 -21.34 4.36 -27.68
N ARG A 347 -20.80 4.88 -28.77
CA ARG A 347 -19.44 5.44 -28.82
C ARG A 347 -19.50 6.91 -29.14
N VAL A 348 -18.66 7.67 -28.45
CA VAL A 348 -18.53 9.11 -28.69
C VAL A 348 -17.12 9.41 -29.17
N ARG A 349 -17.00 9.89 -30.37
CA ARG A 349 -15.75 10.28 -30.99
C ARG A 349 -15.59 11.80 -30.92
N LEU A 350 -14.48 12.26 -30.34
CA LEU A 350 -14.13 13.67 -30.29
C LEU A 350 -13.33 14.07 -31.52
N VAL A 351 -13.88 15.00 -32.31
CA VAL A 351 -13.20 15.62 -33.45
C VAL A 351 -12.86 17.06 -33.09
N ARG A 352 -11.63 17.45 -33.33
CA ARG A 352 -11.09 18.79 -33.08
C ARG A 352 -10.81 19.46 -34.40
N LYS A 353 -11.40 20.61 -34.65
CA LYS A 353 -11.26 21.36 -35.91
C LYS A 353 -10.66 22.74 -35.61
N ALA A 354 -9.46 23.01 -36.12
CA ALA A 354 -8.88 24.33 -35.98
C ALA A 354 -9.69 25.34 -36.81
N ASN A 355 -10.21 26.37 -36.16
CA ASN A 355 -10.92 27.44 -36.80
C ASN A 355 -9.94 28.58 -37.16
N LEU A 356 -9.52 28.62 -38.40
CA LEU A 356 -8.51 29.58 -38.89
C LEU A 356 -8.98 31.04 -38.79
N ASN A 357 -10.28 31.28 -38.81
CA ASN A 357 -10.85 32.62 -38.75
C ASN A 357 -10.85 33.20 -37.34
N THR A 358 -11.23 32.40 -36.37
CA THR A 358 -11.30 32.82 -34.96
C THR A 358 -10.01 32.49 -34.18
N GLY A 359 -9.21 31.55 -34.69
CA GLY A 359 -8.04 30.99 -34.01
C GLY A 359 -8.39 30.16 -32.78
N ASN A 360 -9.62 29.68 -32.68
CA ASN A 360 -10.13 28.76 -31.67
C ASN A 360 -10.15 27.33 -32.19
N ILE A 361 -10.50 26.38 -31.34
CA ILE A 361 -10.67 24.97 -31.73
C ILE A 361 -12.15 24.64 -31.59
N ASP A 362 -12.81 24.39 -32.70
CA ASP A 362 -14.20 23.92 -32.73
C ASP A 362 -14.23 22.43 -32.37
N ILE A 363 -15.20 22.06 -31.57
CA ILE A 363 -15.35 20.71 -31.02
C ILE A 363 -16.59 20.07 -31.60
N GLU A 364 -16.42 18.89 -32.16
CA GLU A 364 -17.53 18.10 -32.67
C GLU A 364 -17.53 16.73 -32.00
N TYR A 365 -18.58 16.41 -31.25
CA TYR A 365 -18.82 15.10 -30.68
C TYR A 365 -19.68 14.29 -31.69
N GLN A 366 -19.10 13.25 -32.26
CA GLN A 366 -19.77 12.31 -33.15
C GLN A 366 -20.24 11.11 -32.33
N ILE A 367 -21.57 10.92 -32.27
CA ILE A 367 -22.17 9.86 -31.48
C ILE A 367 -22.67 8.76 -32.42
N GLU A 368 -22.21 7.53 -32.17
CA GLU A 368 -22.73 6.30 -32.76
C GLU A 368 -23.62 5.62 -31.73
N GLU A 369 -24.93 5.82 -31.85
CA GLU A 369 -25.90 5.27 -30.90
C GLU A 369 -26.09 3.78 -31.09
N SER A 370 -26.19 3.04 -29.99
CA SER A 370 -26.42 1.60 -29.95
C SER A 370 -27.86 1.26 -29.64
N GLU A 371 -28.20 -0.03 -29.67
CA GLU A 371 -29.43 -0.57 -29.14
C GLU A 371 -29.44 -0.58 -27.60
N LYS A 372 -30.64 -0.58 -27.02
CA LYS A 372 -30.86 -0.67 -25.59
C LYS A 372 -30.77 -2.12 -25.12
N PHE A 373 -29.98 -2.36 -24.08
CA PHE A 373 -29.78 -3.69 -23.52
C PHE A 373 -30.34 -3.82 -22.11
N PHE A 374 -30.76 -5.04 -21.79
CA PHE A 374 -31.22 -5.48 -20.48
C PHE A 374 -30.32 -6.61 -19.99
N VAL A 375 -30.20 -6.78 -18.67
CA VAL A 375 -29.47 -7.88 -18.05
C VAL A 375 -30.29 -9.17 -18.19
N GLU A 376 -29.76 -10.18 -18.85
CA GLU A 376 -30.40 -11.49 -18.94
C GLU A 376 -30.09 -12.35 -17.73
N SER A 377 -28.81 -12.55 -17.44
CA SER A 377 -28.35 -13.34 -16.31
C SER A 377 -27.00 -12.83 -15.79
N ILE A 378 -26.63 -13.27 -14.60
CA ILE A 378 -25.34 -12.99 -14.00
C ILE A 378 -24.51 -14.27 -14.03
N LYS A 379 -23.34 -14.23 -14.66
CA LYS A 379 -22.38 -15.33 -14.70
C LYS A 379 -21.17 -14.96 -13.85
N ILE A 380 -20.86 -15.80 -12.87
CA ILE A 380 -19.74 -15.59 -11.94
C ILE A 380 -18.66 -16.60 -12.25
N GLU A 381 -17.42 -16.15 -12.39
CA GLU A 381 -16.25 -16.98 -12.66
C GLU A 381 -15.09 -16.60 -11.75
N GLY A 382 -14.28 -17.59 -11.35
CA GLY A 382 -13.05 -17.39 -10.58
C GLY A 382 -13.23 -17.40 -9.06
N ASN A 383 -14.44 -17.47 -8.56
CA ASN A 383 -14.74 -17.55 -7.12
C ASN A 383 -14.58 -18.99 -6.60
N THR A 384 -13.34 -19.42 -6.40
CA THR A 384 -13.01 -20.78 -5.96
C THR A 384 -13.27 -21.01 -4.47
N LYS A 385 -13.24 -19.95 -3.65
CA LYS A 385 -13.43 -19.98 -2.20
C LYS A 385 -14.64 -19.17 -1.77
N THR A 386 -14.82 -17.97 -2.33
CA THR A 386 -15.92 -17.07 -1.98
C THR A 386 -17.23 -17.57 -2.55
N LYS A 387 -18.25 -17.70 -1.73
CA LYS A 387 -19.60 -18.10 -2.14
C LYS A 387 -20.19 -17.09 -3.13
N SER A 388 -20.87 -17.58 -4.17
CA SER A 388 -21.52 -16.70 -5.18
C SER A 388 -22.52 -15.74 -4.56
N THR A 389 -23.18 -16.10 -3.46
CA THR A 389 -24.09 -15.22 -2.72
C THR A 389 -23.41 -13.98 -2.19
N VAL A 390 -22.13 -14.08 -1.80
CA VAL A 390 -21.31 -12.94 -1.34
C VAL A 390 -21.05 -11.96 -2.46
N ILE A 391 -20.85 -12.46 -3.67
CA ILE A 391 -20.65 -11.62 -4.86
C ILE A 391 -21.97 -10.97 -5.28
N ILE A 392 -23.05 -11.77 -5.36
CA ILE A 392 -24.36 -11.29 -5.85
C ILE A 392 -24.90 -10.18 -4.96
N ARG A 393 -24.76 -10.25 -3.65
CA ARG A 393 -25.26 -9.22 -2.72
C ARG A 393 -24.59 -7.86 -2.87
N GLU A 394 -23.40 -7.81 -3.44
CA GLU A 394 -22.67 -6.56 -3.72
C GLU A 394 -23.03 -5.96 -5.09
N LEU A 395 -23.76 -6.69 -5.93
CA LEU A 395 -24.18 -6.20 -7.23
C LEU A 395 -25.45 -5.34 -7.10
N ILE A 396 -25.42 -4.20 -7.79
CA ILE A 396 -26.58 -3.26 -7.87
C ILE A 396 -27.50 -3.65 -9.03
N LEU A 397 -26.97 -4.41 -10.00
CA LEU A 397 -27.70 -4.88 -11.16
C LEU A 397 -28.19 -6.31 -10.97
N GLY A 398 -29.45 -6.55 -11.31
CA GLY A 398 -30.07 -7.87 -11.31
C GLY A 398 -30.61 -8.28 -12.67
N PRO A 399 -30.94 -9.58 -12.86
CA PRO A 399 -31.59 -10.05 -14.07
C PRO A 399 -32.91 -9.29 -14.31
N GLY A 400 -33.13 -8.85 -15.57
CA GLY A 400 -34.28 -8.06 -15.97
C GLY A 400 -34.10 -6.54 -15.88
N ASP A 401 -33.10 -6.06 -15.16
CA ASP A 401 -32.79 -4.62 -15.10
C ASP A 401 -32.28 -4.09 -16.44
N VAL A 402 -32.44 -2.78 -16.63
CA VAL A 402 -31.74 -2.07 -17.70
C VAL A 402 -30.23 -2.20 -17.44
N PHE A 403 -29.47 -2.52 -18.48
CA PHE A 403 -28.03 -2.70 -18.35
C PHE A 403 -27.32 -1.35 -18.16
N ASP A 404 -27.35 -0.83 -16.96
CA ASP A 404 -26.81 0.47 -16.58
C ASP A 404 -25.30 0.35 -16.29
N THR A 405 -24.48 1.02 -17.11
CA THR A 405 -23.01 0.98 -16.98
C THR A 405 -22.52 1.67 -15.71
N VAL A 406 -23.22 2.67 -15.19
CA VAL A 406 -22.85 3.35 -13.94
C VAL A 406 -23.13 2.45 -12.75
N ARG A 407 -24.27 1.74 -12.73
CA ARG A 407 -24.55 0.73 -11.71
C ARG A 407 -23.57 -0.45 -11.81
N MET A 408 -23.16 -0.83 -13.02
CA MET A 408 -22.14 -1.85 -13.22
C MET A 408 -20.77 -1.41 -12.63
N LYS A 409 -20.33 -0.18 -12.93
CA LYS A 409 -19.10 0.39 -12.33
C LYS A 409 -19.19 0.47 -10.80
N ALA A 410 -20.35 0.88 -10.28
CA ALA A 410 -20.58 0.94 -8.84
C ALA A 410 -20.56 -0.46 -8.18
N SER A 411 -21.12 -1.47 -8.85
CA SER A 411 -21.04 -2.88 -8.42
C SER A 411 -19.59 -3.37 -8.39
N LYS A 412 -18.80 -3.03 -9.42
CA LYS A 412 -17.38 -3.32 -9.45
C LYS A 412 -16.65 -2.72 -8.25
N LEU A 413 -16.85 -1.44 -7.97
CA LEU A 413 -16.25 -0.74 -6.83
C LEU A 413 -16.67 -1.35 -5.49
N ARG A 414 -17.93 -1.78 -5.33
CA ARG A 414 -18.38 -2.48 -4.12
C ARG A 414 -17.61 -3.78 -3.93
N LEU A 415 -17.48 -4.59 -4.97
CA LEU A 415 -16.71 -5.84 -4.92
C LEU A 415 -15.22 -5.59 -4.63
N GLU A 416 -14.60 -4.61 -5.26
CA GLU A 416 -13.20 -4.22 -4.99
C GLU A 416 -13.02 -3.75 -3.53
N ASN A 417 -13.98 -3.00 -3.00
CA ASN A 417 -13.95 -2.51 -1.62
C ASN A 417 -14.08 -3.61 -0.57
N THR A 418 -14.63 -4.78 -0.91
CA THR A 418 -14.62 -5.94 0.00
C THR A 418 -13.22 -6.43 0.30
N ARG A 419 -12.26 -6.19 -0.62
CA ARG A 419 -10.89 -6.70 -0.59
C ARG A 419 -10.80 -8.23 -0.55
N PHE A 420 -11.84 -8.91 -1.04
CA PHE A 420 -11.84 -10.36 -1.19
C PHE A 420 -11.16 -10.82 -2.47
N PHE A 421 -10.96 -9.89 -3.39
CA PHE A 421 -10.44 -10.14 -4.73
C PHE A 421 -9.27 -9.22 -5.04
N ASP A 422 -8.24 -9.79 -5.69
CA ASP A 422 -7.10 -9.03 -6.25
C ASP A 422 -7.48 -8.30 -7.54
N ASP A 423 -8.43 -8.90 -8.30
CA ASP A 423 -8.94 -8.32 -9.53
C ASP A 423 -10.43 -8.62 -9.65
N VAL A 424 -11.17 -7.64 -10.13
CA VAL A 424 -12.63 -7.72 -10.38
C VAL A 424 -12.90 -7.13 -11.74
N ASN A 425 -13.43 -7.94 -12.63
CA ASN A 425 -13.80 -7.50 -13.97
C ASN A 425 -15.28 -7.81 -14.26
N LEU A 426 -16.05 -6.76 -14.50
CA LEU A 426 -17.45 -6.85 -14.90
C LEU A 426 -17.56 -6.49 -16.37
N THR A 427 -18.06 -7.42 -17.18
CA THR A 427 -18.21 -7.21 -18.63
C THR A 427 -19.58 -7.68 -19.13
N PRO A 428 -20.20 -6.94 -20.07
CA PRO A 428 -21.37 -7.42 -20.79
C PRO A 428 -20.97 -8.53 -21.75
N GLU A 429 -21.62 -9.69 -21.66
CA GLU A 429 -21.43 -10.82 -22.57
C GLU A 429 -22.66 -10.97 -23.48
N THR A 430 -22.43 -11.19 -24.77
CA THR A 430 -23.51 -11.35 -25.75
C THR A 430 -24.33 -12.61 -25.48
N THR A 431 -25.62 -12.52 -25.76
CA THR A 431 -26.56 -13.64 -25.71
C THR A 431 -27.21 -13.87 -27.07
N ASN A 432 -27.87 -15.00 -27.24
CA ASN A 432 -28.66 -15.27 -28.45
C ASN A 432 -29.99 -14.52 -28.49
N ILE A 433 -30.31 -13.75 -27.46
CA ILE A 433 -31.59 -13.00 -27.34
C ILE A 433 -31.31 -11.52 -27.70
N PRO A 434 -31.96 -10.98 -28.75
CA PRO A 434 -31.78 -9.58 -29.09
C PRO A 434 -32.13 -8.63 -27.93
N GLY A 435 -31.37 -7.55 -27.78
CA GLY A 435 -31.57 -6.55 -26.72
C GLY A 435 -31.23 -7.06 -25.30
N ARG A 436 -30.59 -8.23 -25.16
CA ARG A 436 -30.20 -8.76 -23.85
C ARG A 436 -28.73 -9.17 -23.80
N ARG A 437 -28.09 -8.94 -22.64
CA ARG A 437 -26.72 -9.35 -22.37
C ARG A 437 -26.58 -9.94 -20.98
N ASN A 438 -25.68 -10.90 -20.84
CA ASN A 438 -25.30 -11.39 -19.51
C ASN A 438 -24.31 -10.43 -18.87
N LEU A 439 -24.45 -10.27 -17.56
CA LEU A 439 -23.41 -9.62 -16.76
C LEU A 439 -22.39 -10.70 -16.33
N LYS A 440 -21.24 -10.70 -16.96
CA LYS A 440 -20.14 -11.56 -16.57
C LYS A 440 -19.33 -10.88 -15.46
N VAL A 441 -19.22 -11.54 -14.33
CA VAL A 441 -18.43 -11.13 -13.15
C VAL A 441 -17.26 -12.09 -13.03
N ALA A 442 -16.10 -11.70 -13.51
CA ALA A 442 -14.87 -12.47 -13.38
C ALA A 442 -14.05 -11.91 -12.21
N VAL A 443 -13.72 -12.78 -11.26
CA VAL A 443 -12.97 -12.37 -10.06
C VAL A 443 -11.72 -13.23 -9.91
N LYS A 444 -10.70 -12.66 -9.25
CA LYS A 444 -9.50 -13.37 -8.83
C LYS A 444 -9.38 -13.28 -7.32
N GLU A 445 -9.45 -14.41 -6.64
CA GLU A 445 -9.42 -14.49 -5.18
C GLU A 445 -8.15 -13.89 -4.59
N ALA A 446 -8.32 -13.01 -3.60
CA ALA A 446 -7.24 -12.44 -2.81
C ALA A 446 -6.98 -13.27 -1.54
N ARG A 447 -5.88 -12.97 -0.88
CA ARG A 447 -5.62 -13.45 0.48
C ARG A 447 -6.36 -12.56 1.46
N THR A 448 -7.41 -13.09 2.10
CA THR A 448 -8.26 -12.36 3.05
C THR A 448 -7.87 -12.60 4.50
N GLY A 449 -7.07 -13.64 4.77
CA GLY A 449 -6.45 -13.87 6.07
C GLY A 449 -5.21 -13.00 6.24
N ASN A 450 -5.11 -12.34 7.38
CA ASN A 450 -3.97 -11.50 7.75
C ASN A 450 -3.45 -11.89 9.12
N PHE A 451 -2.14 -12.02 9.23
CA PHE A 451 -1.42 -12.13 10.49
C PHE A 451 -0.52 -10.92 10.62
N SER A 452 -0.71 -10.13 11.66
CA SER A 452 0.10 -8.97 11.96
C SER A 452 0.64 -9.05 13.39
N PHE A 453 1.86 -8.59 13.56
CA PHE A 453 2.47 -8.40 14.86
C PHE A 453 3.22 -7.07 14.85
N GLY A 454 3.36 -6.49 16.02
CA GLY A 454 4.06 -5.22 16.14
C GLY A 454 4.42 -4.90 17.57
N ALA A 455 5.20 -3.85 17.70
CA ALA A 455 5.58 -3.28 18.97
C ALA A 455 5.30 -1.78 18.94
N GLY A 456 4.83 -1.25 20.05
CA GLY A 456 4.61 0.17 20.26
C GLY A 456 5.24 0.65 21.56
N TYR A 457 5.41 1.95 21.64
CA TYR A 457 5.79 2.63 22.88
C TYR A 457 5.05 3.95 22.97
N SER A 458 4.45 4.20 24.11
CA SER A 458 3.81 5.49 24.40
C SER A 458 4.19 5.98 25.80
N SER A 459 4.05 7.27 26.04
CA SER A 459 4.23 7.84 27.39
C SER A 459 3.21 7.30 28.39
N LEU A 460 2.05 6.86 27.91
CA LEU A 460 0.93 6.35 28.69
C LEU A 460 1.08 4.85 29.02
N GLU A 461 1.09 3.99 28.02
CA GLU A 461 1.07 2.51 28.18
C GLU A 461 2.45 1.90 28.30
N ARG A 462 3.53 2.68 28.06
CA ARG A 462 4.90 2.20 27.95
C ARG A 462 5.09 1.25 26.76
N ALA A 463 5.92 0.23 26.90
CA ALA A 463 6.15 -0.75 25.84
C ALA A 463 4.96 -1.70 25.72
N THR A 464 4.49 -1.89 24.50
CA THR A 464 3.41 -2.83 24.16
C THR A 464 3.82 -3.66 22.96
N PHE A 465 3.42 -4.92 22.95
CA PHE A 465 3.58 -5.86 21.85
C PHE A 465 2.20 -6.41 21.51
N PHE A 466 1.88 -6.52 20.26
CA PHE A 466 0.62 -7.12 19.85
C PHE A 466 0.82 -8.16 18.74
N ALA A 467 -0.05 -9.13 18.74
CA ALA A 467 -0.25 -10.08 17.66
C ALA A 467 -1.74 -10.12 17.31
N GLU A 468 -2.06 -10.09 16.03
CA GLU A 468 -3.43 -10.12 15.55
C GLU A 468 -3.55 -11.09 14.38
N ILE A 469 -4.54 -11.96 14.46
CA ILE A 469 -4.99 -12.81 13.37
C ILE A 469 -6.37 -12.35 12.98
N SER A 470 -6.57 -12.06 11.71
CA SER A 470 -7.86 -11.62 11.19
C SER A 470 -8.18 -12.28 9.85
N GLN A 471 -9.45 -12.60 9.64
CA GLN A 471 -9.98 -13.10 8.39
C GLN A 471 -11.21 -12.27 8.04
N SER A 472 -11.13 -11.55 6.91
CA SER A 472 -12.18 -10.63 6.47
C SER A 472 -13.27 -11.31 5.63
N ASN A 473 -12.97 -12.48 5.07
CA ASN A 473 -13.93 -13.33 4.34
C ASN A 473 -14.12 -14.65 5.06
N PHE A 474 -14.39 -14.61 6.37
CA PHE A 474 -14.54 -15.79 7.20
C PHE A 474 -15.82 -16.57 6.87
N ASP A 475 -15.79 -17.88 7.05
CA ASP A 475 -16.94 -18.77 6.92
C ASP A 475 -16.94 -19.77 8.08
N LEU A 476 -17.73 -19.49 9.10
CA LEU A 476 -17.79 -20.29 10.32
C LEU A 476 -18.20 -21.76 10.06
N PHE A 477 -19.00 -21.99 9.03
CA PHE A 477 -19.56 -23.31 8.69
C PHE A 477 -18.92 -23.93 7.45
N ASN A 478 -17.73 -23.45 7.05
CA ASN A 478 -17.03 -24.05 5.93
C ASN A 478 -16.37 -25.36 6.35
N GLU A 479 -16.77 -26.45 5.72
CA GLU A 479 -16.25 -27.80 5.99
C GLU A 479 -15.03 -28.15 5.12
N ASP A 480 -14.68 -27.31 4.14
CA ASP A 480 -13.52 -27.55 3.29
C ASP A 480 -12.20 -27.15 3.98
N PRO A 481 -11.34 -28.12 4.32
CA PRO A 481 -10.06 -27.83 4.97
C PRO A 481 -9.11 -26.97 4.12
N GLN A 482 -9.27 -26.98 2.79
CA GLN A 482 -8.41 -26.22 1.87
C GLN A 482 -8.75 -24.73 1.85
N SER A 483 -9.96 -24.36 2.22
CA SER A 483 -10.42 -22.98 2.24
C SER A 483 -10.01 -22.20 3.48
N PHE A 484 -9.50 -22.85 4.54
CA PHE A 484 -9.15 -22.23 5.82
C PHE A 484 -10.28 -21.34 6.38
N PHE A 485 -11.50 -21.86 6.45
CA PHE A 485 -12.69 -21.13 6.90
C PHE A 485 -12.94 -19.83 6.12
N GLN A 486 -12.70 -19.84 4.81
CA GLN A 486 -12.90 -18.68 3.94
C GLN A 486 -14.12 -18.89 3.05
N GLY A 487 -14.95 -17.82 2.83
CA GLY A 487 -15.94 -17.86 1.77
C GLY A 487 -17.29 -17.22 2.03
N ALA A 488 -17.72 -17.01 3.27
CA ALA A 488 -19.06 -16.46 3.59
C ALA A 488 -19.11 -14.93 3.72
N GLY A 489 -17.96 -14.27 3.70
CA GLY A 489 -17.88 -12.81 3.89
C GLY A 489 -18.08 -12.36 5.33
N GLN A 490 -18.04 -13.27 6.30
CA GLN A 490 -18.01 -12.97 7.72
C GLN A 490 -16.64 -12.39 8.09
N LYS A 491 -16.56 -11.73 9.25
CA LYS A 491 -15.29 -11.21 9.78
C LYS A 491 -14.98 -11.89 11.10
N CYS A 492 -13.75 -12.35 11.26
CA CYS A 492 -13.25 -12.89 12.51
C CYS A 492 -11.89 -12.29 12.82
N ARG A 493 -11.68 -11.87 14.07
CA ARG A 493 -10.42 -11.27 14.51
C ARG A 493 -10.11 -11.70 15.95
N LEU A 494 -8.89 -12.15 16.16
CA LEU A 494 -8.31 -12.36 17.48
C LEU A 494 -7.10 -11.44 17.63
N ARG A 495 -7.14 -10.56 18.61
CA ARG A 495 -6.05 -9.68 18.97
C ARG A 495 -5.58 -9.99 20.39
N VAL A 496 -4.27 -10.07 20.56
CA VAL A 496 -3.62 -10.20 21.85
C VAL A 496 -2.59 -9.07 21.93
N GLN A 497 -2.68 -8.28 22.97
CA GLN A 497 -1.70 -7.24 23.30
C GLN A 497 -1.15 -7.51 24.70
N VAL A 498 0.18 -7.43 24.83
CA VAL A 498 0.88 -7.55 26.12
C VAL A 498 1.79 -6.34 26.25
N GLY A 499 1.64 -5.63 27.33
CA GLY A 499 2.43 -4.45 27.63
C GLY A 499 2.83 -4.34 29.10
N GLN A 500 3.61 -3.31 29.40
CA GLN A 500 4.04 -3.05 30.76
C GLN A 500 2.88 -2.64 31.68
N LEU A 501 1.95 -1.84 31.14
CA LEU A 501 0.84 -1.25 31.90
C LEU A 501 -0.52 -1.60 31.31
N SER A 502 -0.59 -2.30 30.18
CA SER A 502 -1.84 -2.74 29.55
C SER A 502 -1.71 -4.13 28.96
N ASN A 503 -2.70 -4.97 29.18
CA ASN A 503 -2.84 -6.26 28.50
C ASN A 503 -4.27 -6.37 27.98
N GLU A 504 -4.41 -6.88 26.76
CA GLU A 504 -5.70 -6.95 26.06
C GLU A 504 -5.78 -8.27 25.29
N VAL A 505 -6.90 -8.95 25.42
CA VAL A 505 -7.27 -10.08 24.54
C VAL A 505 -8.67 -9.80 24.05
N ILE A 506 -8.85 -9.72 22.74
CA ILE A 506 -10.16 -9.49 22.12
C ILE A 506 -10.40 -10.53 21.01
N LEU A 507 -11.51 -11.22 21.10
CA LEU A 507 -12.09 -12.04 20.02
C LEU A 507 -13.32 -11.31 19.49
N SER A 508 -13.28 -10.98 18.19
CA SER A 508 -14.39 -10.33 17.49
C SER A 508 -14.89 -11.21 16.34
N PHE A 509 -16.19 -11.28 16.19
CA PHE A 509 -16.86 -11.91 15.05
C PHE A 509 -17.98 -11.01 14.57
N GLU A 510 -18.19 -10.95 13.24
CA GLU A 510 -19.31 -10.22 12.63
C GLU A 510 -19.82 -10.97 11.39
N GLU A 511 -21.13 -11.23 11.34
CA GLU A 511 -21.87 -11.56 10.13
C GLU A 511 -22.47 -10.26 9.57
N PRO A 512 -21.93 -9.67 8.49
CA PRO A 512 -22.39 -8.35 8.01
C PRO A 512 -23.72 -8.40 7.26
N TRP A 513 -24.17 -9.58 6.83
CA TRP A 513 -25.38 -9.78 6.03
C TRP A 513 -26.33 -10.79 6.66
N LEU A 514 -26.78 -10.50 7.88
CA LEU A 514 -27.73 -11.36 8.61
C LEU A 514 -29.01 -11.52 7.79
N PHE A 515 -29.43 -12.78 7.57
CA PHE A 515 -30.61 -13.12 6.77
C PHE A 515 -30.59 -12.53 5.34
N GLN A 516 -29.43 -12.42 4.72
CA GLN A 516 -29.24 -11.84 3.36
C GLN A 516 -29.67 -10.36 3.29
N LYS A 517 -29.74 -9.66 4.41
CA LYS A 517 -29.99 -8.22 4.51
C LYS A 517 -28.74 -7.52 4.98
N GLU A 518 -28.55 -6.27 4.58
CA GLU A 518 -27.46 -5.41 5.05
C GLU A 518 -27.68 -5.02 6.52
N LEU A 519 -27.60 -6.03 7.37
CA LEU A 519 -27.72 -5.96 8.83
C LEU A 519 -26.59 -6.78 9.44
N GLY A 520 -25.63 -6.13 10.05
CA GLY A 520 -24.52 -6.79 10.73
C GLY A 520 -24.96 -7.30 12.11
N LEU A 521 -24.69 -8.57 12.40
CA LEU A 521 -24.73 -9.12 13.75
C LEU A 521 -23.32 -9.48 14.15
N GLY A 522 -22.85 -8.93 15.25
CA GLY A 522 -21.51 -9.26 15.74
C GLY A 522 -21.48 -9.48 17.24
N PHE A 523 -20.37 -10.07 17.69
CA PHE A 523 -20.04 -10.14 19.10
C PHE A 523 -18.56 -9.87 19.32
N ASN A 524 -18.24 -9.31 20.49
CA ASN A 524 -16.90 -9.15 21.00
C ASN A 524 -16.82 -9.87 22.36
N ILE A 525 -15.75 -10.62 22.58
CA ILE A 525 -15.41 -11.17 23.89
C ILE A 525 -14.03 -10.62 24.22
N TYR A 526 -13.88 -10.00 25.38
CA TYR A 526 -12.66 -9.33 25.73
C TYR A 526 -12.27 -9.48 27.20
N ARG A 527 -10.96 -9.41 27.41
CA ARG A 527 -10.35 -9.19 28.72
C ARG A 527 -9.25 -8.15 28.58
N GLU A 528 -9.43 -7.05 29.28
CA GLU A 528 -8.53 -5.91 29.29
C GLU A 528 -8.04 -5.68 30.72
N SER A 529 -6.75 -5.38 30.87
CA SER A 529 -6.13 -5.03 32.15
C SER A 529 -5.33 -3.76 31.95
N SER A 530 -5.61 -2.75 32.75
CA SER A 530 -5.02 -1.42 32.65
C SER A 530 -4.50 -0.97 34.03
N SER A 531 -3.18 -0.80 34.13
CA SER A 531 -2.50 -0.24 35.30
C SER A 531 -2.05 1.20 35.07
N TYR A 532 -2.22 1.75 33.87
CA TYR A 532 -1.84 3.13 33.52
C TYR A 532 -2.93 4.15 33.88
N LEU A 533 -4.16 3.68 34.11
CA LEU A 533 -5.29 4.54 34.46
C LEU A 533 -5.14 5.16 35.85
N SER A 534 -4.43 4.48 36.74
CA SER A 534 -4.16 4.96 38.08
C SER A 534 -2.88 4.31 38.61
N SER A 535 -2.14 5.06 39.44
CA SER A 535 -1.00 4.52 40.21
C SER A 535 -1.41 3.77 41.48
N TYR A 536 -2.70 3.82 41.84
CA TYR A 536 -3.22 3.29 43.10
C TYR A 536 -3.93 1.95 42.97
N TYR A 537 -4.30 1.52 41.74
CA TYR A 537 -5.01 0.26 41.50
C TYR A 537 -4.83 -0.21 40.06
N GLN A 538 -5.18 -1.45 39.83
CA GLN A 538 -5.30 -2.05 38.53
C GLN A 538 -6.76 -2.29 38.19
N GLU A 539 -7.20 -1.90 37.00
CA GLU A 539 -8.55 -2.15 36.48
C GLU A 539 -8.50 -3.33 35.50
N ILE A 540 -9.33 -4.35 35.74
CA ILE A 540 -9.47 -5.51 34.87
C ILE A 540 -10.92 -5.59 34.42
N ARG A 541 -11.18 -5.49 33.13
CA ARG A 541 -12.49 -5.66 32.50
C ARG A 541 -12.55 -7.00 31.78
N THR A 542 -13.52 -7.81 32.08
CA THR A 542 -13.79 -9.07 31.38
C THR A 542 -15.26 -9.10 30.97
N GLY A 543 -15.54 -9.20 29.69
CA GLY A 543 -16.93 -9.08 29.25
C GLY A 543 -17.16 -9.58 27.82
N GLY A 544 -18.43 -9.43 27.45
CA GLY A 544 -18.89 -9.69 26.10
C GLY A 544 -19.91 -8.65 25.67
N GLU A 545 -19.92 -8.41 24.39
CA GLU A 545 -20.85 -7.53 23.72
C GLU A 545 -21.47 -8.25 22.53
N ILE A 546 -22.77 -8.15 22.37
CA ILE A 546 -23.48 -8.55 21.16
C ILE A 546 -24.09 -7.29 20.56
N TYR A 547 -23.97 -7.11 19.25
CA TYR A 547 -24.49 -5.93 18.60
C TYR A 547 -25.15 -6.21 17.26
N LEU A 548 -26.10 -5.33 16.92
CA LEU A 548 -26.68 -5.19 15.58
C LEU A 548 -26.24 -3.88 14.99
N ARG A 549 -25.76 -3.91 13.75
CA ARG A 549 -25.24 -2.77 13.02
C ARG A 549 -25.92 -2.64 11.67
N LYS A 550 -26.34 -1.43 11.31
CA LYS A 550 -27.00 -1.18 10.03
C LYS A 550 -26.62 0.18 9.45
N HIS A 551 -26.33 0.21 8.16
CA HIS A 551 -26.29 1.47 7.42
C HIS A 551 -27.70 2.01 7.24
N LEU A 552 -27.95 3.24 7.72
CA LEU A 552 -29.27 3.89 7.72
C LEU A 552 -29.46 4.75 6.49
N PHE A 553 -28.48 5.63 6.24
CA PHE A 553 -28.44 6.55 5.10
C PHE A 553 -27.01 6.68 4.61
N GLU A 554 -26.80 7.43 3.51
CA GLU A 554 -25.46 7.80 3.08
C GLU A 554 -24.68 8.42 4.26
N TYR A 555 -23.51 7.84 4.57
CA TYR A 555 -22.63 8.18 5.68
C TYR A 555 -23.12 7.86 7.11
N PHE A 556 -24.36 7.41 7.31
CA PHE A 556 -24.88 7.13 8.65
C PHE A 556 -24.96 5.63 8.94
N GLU A 557 -24.46 5.25 10.10
CA GLU A 557 -24.52 3.90 10.63
C GLU A 557 -25.13 3.92 12.03
N GLY A 558 -26.10 3.05 12.28
CA GLY A 558 -26.68 2.79 13.60
C GLY A 558 -26.17 1.47 14.16
N ARG A 559 -25.82 1.44 15.45
CA ARG A 559 -25.44 0.24 16.18
C ARG A 559 -26.20 0.16 17.49
N LEU A 560 -26.87 -0.97 17.71
CA LEU A 560 -27.52 -1.34 18.96
C LEU A 560 -26.71 -2.44 19.61
N SER A 561 -26.31 -2.30 20.86
CA SER A 561 -25.46 -3.26 21.56
C SER A 561 -26.04 -3.66 22.92
N LEU A 562 -25.78 -4.89 23.33
CA LEU A 562 -25.96 -5.41 24.67
C LEU A 562 -24.58 -5.84 25.17
N THR A 563 -24.14 -5.24 26.28
CA THR A 563 -22.85 -5.53 26.90
C THR A 563 -23.07 -6.10 28.29
N ASP A 564 -22.36 -7.15 28.63
CA ASP A 564 -22.28 -7.72 29.99
C ASP A 564 -20.80 -7.84 30.35
N GLU A 565 -20.39 -7.07 31.34
CA GLU A 565 -18.98 -7.01 31.77
C GLU A 565 -18.82 -7.06 33.29
N GLU A 566 -17.80 -7.79 33.72
CA GLU A 566 -17.29 -7.79 35.09
C GLU A 566 -16.06 -6.86 35.12
N ILE A 567 -16.12 -5.88 36.00
CA ILE A 567 -15.04 -4.95 36.28
C ILE A 567 -14.45 -5.33 37.62
N ASN A 568 -13.17 -5.68 37.66
CA ASN A 568 -12.42 -5.99 38.86
C ASN A 568 -11.39 -4.90 39.14
N ILE A 569 -11.49 -4.24 40.23
CA ILE A 569 -10.49 -3.31 40.78
C ILE A 569 -9.60 -4.12 41.70
N ASP A 570 -8.35 -4.24 41.37
CA ASP A 570 -7.38 -5.11 42.06
C ASP A 570 -6.08 -4.35 42.36
N ASN A 571 -5.24 -4.93 43.21
CA ASN A 571 -3.95 -4.36 43.63
C ASN A 571 -4.09 -2.92 44.17
N VAL A 572 -5.12 -2.66 44.97
CA VAL A 572 -5.38 -1.34 45.55
C VAL A 572 -4.30 -1.02 46.59
N ASP A 573 -3.63 0.13 46.45
CA ASP A 573 -2.61 0.57 47.39
C ASP A 573 -3.29 0.85 48.76
N PRO A 574 -2.83 0.21 49.85
CA PRO A 574 -3.43 0.43 51.20
C PRO A 574 -3.36 1.87 51.69
N SER A 575 -2.46 2.71 51.13
CA SER A 575 -2.36 4.13 51.47
C SER A 575 -3.40 5.00 50.74
N SER A 576 -4.23 4.42 49.84
CA SER A 576 -5.24 5.11 49.07
C SER A 576 -6.34 5.69 49.96
N SER A 577 -7.08 6.66 49.42
CA SER A 577 -8.24 7.24 50.12
C SER A 577 -9.33 6.15 50.33
N ALA A 578 -10.17 6.39 51.35
CA ALA A 578 -11.29 5.51 51.66
C ALA A 578 -12.20 5.28 50.42
N THR A 579 -12.32 6.29 49.56
CA THR A 579 -13.10 6.22 48.33
C THR A 579 -12.52 5.18 47.36
N ILE A 580 -11.18 5.11 47.20
CA ILE A 580 -10.53 4.15 46.34
C ILE A 580 -10.53 2.75 46.95
N LEU A 581 -10.26 2.66 48.25
CA LEU A 581 -10.33 1.38 48.95
C LEU A 581 -11.70 0.73 48.87
N ALA A 582 -12.78 1.55 48.86
CA ALA A 582 -14.13 1.07 48.69
C ALA A 582 -14.46 0.53 47.28
N LEU A 583 -13.58 0.76 46.29
CA LEU A 583 -13.76 0.24 44.91
C LEU A 583 -13.20 -1.17 44.75
N GLU A 584 -12.36 -1.66 45.68
CA GLU A 584 -11.76 -2.96 45.58
C GLU A 584 -12.77 -4.08 45.41
N GLY A 585 -12.54 -4.95 44.44
CA GLY A 585 -13.38 -6.10 44.20
C GLY A 585 -14.04 -6.09 42.82
N LYS A 586 -15.03 -6.97 42.68
CA LYS A 586 -15.69 -7.25 41.42
C LYS A 586 -17.07 -6.64 41.34
N THR A 587 -17.36 -6.00 40.25
CA THR A 587 -18.68 -5.40 39.99
C THR A 587 -19.13 -5.80 38.57
N ARG A 588 -20.38 -6.20 38.43
CA ARG A 588 -20.97 -6.55 37.14
C ARG A 588 -21.83 -5.43 36.62
N THR A 589 -21.62 -5.02 35.39
CA THR A 589 -22.43 -4.02 34.68
C THR A 589 -23.04 -4.66 33.42
N VAL A 590 -24.38 -4.57 33.33
CA VAL A 590 -25.10 -4.97 32.11
C VAL A 590 -25.74 -3.74 31.51
N LYS A 591 -25.45 -3.44 30.24
CA LYS A 591 -25.92 -2.22 29.57
C LYS A 591 -26.41 -2.47 28.16
N VAL A 592 -27.43 -1.74 27.75
CA VAL A 592 -27.86 -1.59 26.36
C VAL A 592 -27.38 -0.24 25.87
N GLY A 593 -26.68 -0.24 24.75
CA GLY A 593 -26.14 0.93 24.09
C GLY A 593 -26.72 1.16 22.71
N PHE A 594 -26.90 2.39 22.31
CA PHE A 594 -27.19 2.80 20.95
C PHE A 594 -26.20 3.85 20.50
N GLN A 595 -25.55 3.59 19.37
CA GLN A 595 -24.62 4.50 18.74
C GLN A 595 -25.16 4.90 17.37
N LEU A 596 -25.11 6.20 17.07
CA LEU A 596 -25.34 6.74 15.74
C LEU A 596 -24.07 7.41 15.27
N LEU A 597 -23.47 6.86 14.23
CA LEU A 597 -22.22 7.35 13.63
C LEU A 597 -22.48 7.93 12.24
N ARG A 598 -22.05 9.17 12.02
CA ARG A 598 -21.90 9.74 10.68
C ARG A 598 -20.42 9.82 10.34
N GLU A 599 -19.99 9.13 9.26
CA GLU A 599 -18.61 9.11 8.81
C GLU A 599 -18.52 9.66 7.38
N ALA A 600 -18.07 10.89 7.25
CA ALA A 600 -17.94 11.58 5.96
C ALA A 600 -16.54 12.14 5.72
N ARG A 601 -15.52 11.59 6.41
CA ARG A 601 -14.12 11.95 6.21
C ARG A 601 -13.57 11.33 4.92
N ASP A 602 -12.66 12.03 4.25
CA ASP A 602 -11.98 11.53 3.06
C ASP A 602 -11.03 10.36 3.36
N LYS A 603 -10.47 10.30 4.56
CA LYS A 603 -9.56 9.24 5.03
C LYS A 603 -9.70 9.05 6.54
N MET A 604 -9.54 7.83 7.01
CA MET A 604 -9.55 7.53 8.44
C MET A 604 -8.28 8.02 9.16
N ILE A 605 -7.14 7.97 8.47
CA ILE A 605 -5.84 8.44 8.98
C ILE A 605 -5.38 9.60 8.11
N ASN A 606 -4.84 10.65 8.74
CA ASN A 606 -4.45 11.89 8.06
C ASN A 606 -5.60 12.50 7.25
N THR A 607 -6.75 12.62 7.87
CA THR A 607 -7.94 13.27 7.31
C THR A 607 -7.58 14.66 6.79
N THR A 608 -8.06 15.00 5.59
CA THR A 608 -7.84 16.32 5.01
C THR A 608 -9.11 17.14 4.87
N GLN A 609 -10.26 16.49 4.80
CA GLN A 609 -11.57 17.14 4.70
C GLN A 609 -12.68 16.21 5.15
N GLY A 610 -13.82 16.82 5.52
CA GLY A 610 -15.03 16.13 5.91
C GLY A 610 -15.23 16.06 7.41
N SER A 611 -16.30 15.40 7.84
CA SER A 611 -16.73 15.38 9.23
C SER A 611 -17.04 13.98 9.75
N ARG A 612 -16.92 13.82 11.05
CA ARG A 612 -17.42 12.68 11.80
C ARG A 612 -18.25 13.16 12.96
N ILE A 613 -19.42 12.58 13.13
CA ILE A 613 -20.32 12.83 14.27
C ILE A 613 -20.69 11.49 14.87
N GLU A 614 -20.57 11.37 16.17
CA GLU A 614 -20.89 10.17 16.93
C GLU A 614 -21.77 10.54 18.11
N LEU A 615 -22.90 9.87 18.23
CA LEU A 615 -23.82 9.99 19.35
C LEU A 615 -23.92 8.64 20.02
N ASP A 616 -23.47 8.54 21.25
CA ASP A 616 -23.49 7.35 22.08
C ASP A 616 -24.49 7.51 23.20
N THR A 617 -25.37 6.55 23.36
CA THR A 617 -26.30 6.49 24.47
C THR A 617 -26.27 5.12 25.10
N ALA A 618 -26.38 5.05 26.41
CA ALA A 618 -26.44 3.76 27.08
C ALA A 618 -27.37 3.83 28.31
N VAL A 619 -27.98 2.70 28.62
CA VAL A 619 -28.74 2.46 29.86
C VAL A 619 -28.20 1.18 30.48
N ALA A 620 -27.73 1.28 31.72
CA ALA A 620 -27.17 0.17 32.47
C ALA A 620 -28.05 -0.16 33.68
N GLY A 621 -28.11 -1.44 34.03
CA GLY A 621 -28.83 -1.90 35.24
C GLY A 621 -30.34 -1.98 35.11
N GLY A 622 -31.06 -1.81 36.24
CA GLY A 622 -32.52 -1.96 36.30
C GLY A 622 -32.98 -3.36 35.90
N ALA A 623 -33.86 -3.45 34.93
CA ALA A 623 -34.37 -4.72 34.40
C ALA A 623 -33.33 -5.57 33.69
N LEU A 624 -32.20 -5.00 33.28
CA LEU A 624 -31.09 -5.72 32.65
C LEU A 624 -30.26 -6.50 33.69
N GLY A 625 -30.36 -6.17 34.96
CA GLY A 625 -29.52 -6.71 36.03
C GLY A 625 -28.18 -5.97 36.15
N GLY A 626 -27.24 -6.54 36.91
CA GLY A 626 -25.99 -5.90 37.24
C GLY A 626 -26.10 -5.05 38.51
N SER A 627 -24.98 -4.47 38.95
CA SER A 627 -24.89 -3.70 40.20
C SER A 627 -25.07 -2.20 40.02
N ASN A 628 -24.85 -1.71 38.78
CA ASN A 628 -24.81 -0.29 38.46
C ASN A 628 -26.04 0.14 37.66
N ASN A 629 -26.76 1.14 38.15
CA ASN A 629 -27.89 1.70 37.43
C ASN A 629 -27.58 3.12 36.98
N TYR A 630 -27.43 3.35 35.72
CA TYR A 630 -27.20 4.66 35.13
C TYR A 630 -27.67 4.73 33.68
N TYR A 631 -27.83 5.94 33.21
CA TYR A 631 -27.92 6.23 31.80
C TYR A 631 -26.91 7.28 31.40
N SER A 632 -26.44 7.23 30.17
CA SER A 632 -25.45 8.14 29.62
C SER A 632 -25.79 8.61 28.20
N PHE A 633 -25.42 9.84 27.92
CA PHE A 633 -25.43 10.45 26.60
C PHE A 633 -24.07 11.08 26.35
N GLU A 634 -23.45 10.77 25.21
CA GLU A 634 -22.22 11.37 24.78
C GLU A 634 -22.32 11.75 23.30
N ALA A 635 -21.91 12.98 22.97
CA ALA A 635 -21.82 13.47 21.61
C ALA A 635 -20.37 13.85 21.29
N LYS A 636 -19.87 13.37 20.16
CA LYS A 636 -18.53 13.66 19.65
C LYS A 636 -18.66 14.15 18.23
N GLY A 637 -18.09 15.29 17.93
CA GLY A 637 -18.06 15.87 16.58
C GLY A 637 -16.65 16.26 16.19
N SER A 638 -16.30 16.03 14.94
CA SER A 638 -15.07 16.54 14.36
C SER A 638 -15.30 17.01 12.94
N GLU A 639 -14.72 18.16 12.59
CA GLU A 639 -14.76 18.75 11.26
C GLU A 639 -13.34 19.04 10.79
N PHE A 640 -13.01 18.66 9.57
CA PHE A 640 -11.69 18.82 8.95
C PHE A 640 -11.82 19.75 7.75
N ILE A 641 -11.18 20.90 7.80
CA ILE A 641 -11.31 21.97 6.84
C ILE A 641 -9.96 22.20 6.17
N PRO A 642 -9.82 21.95 4.84
CA PRO A 642 -8.59 22.27 4.14
C PRO A 642 -8.43 23.78 4.01
N VAL A 643 -7.34 24.33 4.57
CA VAL A 643 -7.04 25.75 4.56
C VAL A 643 -6.31 26.12 3.25
N PHE A 644 -6.58 27.32 2.71
CA PHE A 644 -5.97 27.84 1.49
C PHE A 644 -6.09 26.91 0.25
N ARG A 645 -7.14 26.13 0.14
CA ARG A 645 -7.37 25.15 -0.94
C ARG A 645 -6.21 24.17 -1.15
N ALA A 646 -5.41 23.95 -0.11
CA ALA A 646 -4.27 23.05 -0.14
C ALA A 646 -4.55 21.89 0.83
N GLN A 647 -4.65 20.68 0.32
CA GLN A 647 -4.83 19.47 1.16
C GLN A 647 -3.65 19.19 2.10
N THR A 648 -2.60 20.02 2.04
CA THR A 648 -1.42 19.95 2.91
C THR A 648 -1.57 20.74 4.20
N GLN A 649 -2.65 21.53 4.33
CA GLN A 649 -2.92 22.36 5.50
C GLN A 649 -4.37 22.13 5.91
N VAL A 650 -4.57 21.67 7.14
CA VAL A 650 -5.89 21.27 7.65
C VAL A 650 -6.12 21.91 9.01
N LEU A 651 -7.28 22.54 9.16
CA LEU A 651 -7.83 22.95 10.46
C LEU A 651 -8.81 21.86 10.91
N SER A 652 -8.54 21.24 12.04
CA SER A 652 -9.42 20.26 12.68
C SER A 652 -10.10 20.90 13.88
N LEU A 653 -11.41 20.83 13.93
CA LEU A 653 -12.21 21.27 15.07
C LEU A 653 -12.87 20.04 15.66
N ILE A 654 -12.64 19.77 16.93
CA ILE A 654 -13.18 18.62 17.64
C ILE A 654 -13.93 19.13 18.85
N ALA A 655 -15.16 18.66 19.04
CA ALA A 655 -15.97 18.95 20.22
C ALA A 655 -16.55 17.65 20.78
N ARG A 656 -16.49 17.49 22.08
CA ARG A 656 -17.08 16.36 22.79
C ARG A 656 -17.84 16.88 24.02
N GLY A 657 -18.92 16.19 24.37
CA GLY A 657 -19.64 16.49 25.60
C GLY A 657 -20.52 15.31 25.99
N GLY A 658 -20.70 15.15 27.27
CA GLY A 658 -21.44 14.01 27.76
C GLY A 658 -22.05 14.26 29.12
N VAL A 659 -23.06 13.45 29.44
CA VAL A 659 -23.71 13.38 30.75
C VAL A 659 -23.97 11.92 31.10
N ILE A 660 -23.74 11.60 32.36
CA ILE A 660 -24.07 10.30 32.95
C ILE A 660 -24.79 10.53 34.27
N GLN A 661 -25.89 9.84 34.47
CA GLN A 661 -26.73 9.99 35.65
C GLN A 661 -27.15 8.65 36.19
N ASN A 662 -26.97 8.46 37.47
CA ASN A 662 -27.49 7.31 38.21
C ASN A 662 -29.03 7.39 38.37
N TYR A 663 -29.69 6.23 38.49
CA TYR A 663 -31.10 6.11 38.74
C TYR A 663 -31.42 4.90 39.65
N GLY A 664 -32.67 4.81 40.09
CA GLY A 664 -33.16 3.68 40.89
C GLY A 664 -32.45 3.57 42.25
N SER A 665 -31.90 2.39 42.52
CA SER A 665 -31.25 2.06 43.80
C SER A 665 -29.79 2.52 43.88
N SER A 666 -29.18 2.95 42.79
CA SER A 666 -27.78 3.41 42.78
C SER A 666 -27.67 4.82 43.34
N THR A 667 -26.90 5.01 44.40
CA THR A 667 -26.68 6.31 45.06
C THR A 667 -25.77 7.24 44.26
N ASP A 668 -24.86 6.69 43.48
CA ASP A 668 -23.99 7.39 42.55
C ASP A 668 -23.67 6.51 41.34
N VAL A 669 -23.07 7.10 40.32
CA VAL A 669 -22.48 6.38 39.18
C VAL A 669 -21.17 5.72 39.65
N ALA A 670 -20.95 4.46 39.28
CA ALA A 670 -19.72 3.79 39.61
C ALA A 670 -18.52 4.57 39.02
N TRP A 671 -17.49 4.69 39.83
CA TRP A 671 -16.36 5.55 39.49
C TRP A 671 -15.74 5.26 38.12
N TYR A 672 -15.57 4.00 37.76
CA TYR A 672 -15.00 3.54 36.50
C TYR A 672 -15.93 3.75 35.28
N ASP A 673 -17.20 4.11 35.51
CA ASP A 673 -18.16 4.48 34.46
C ASP A 673 -18.27 6.01 34.28
N LYS A 674 -17.70 6.81 35.17
CA LYS A 674 -17.69 8.30 35.08
C LYS A 674 -16.77 8.75 33.95
N PHE A 675 -16.96 9.98 33.52
CA PHE A 675 -16.08 10.64 32.56
C PHE A 675 -14.78 11.10 33.21
N PHE A 676 -13.70 11.10 32.42
CA PHE A 676 -12.41 11.66 32.81
C PHE A 676 -11.87 12.51 31.67
N LEU A 677 -11.09 13.55 32.00
CA LEU A 677 -10.41 14.40 31.05
C LEU A 677 -8.94 14.56 31.42
N GLY A 678 -8.13 14.90 30.42
CA GLY A 678 -6.67 15.06 30.49
C GLY A 678 -5.92 13.93 29.82
N GLY A 679 -4.73 14.23 29.33
CA GLY A 679 -3.86 13.28 28.65
C GLY A 679 -3.75 13.49 27.14
N ALA A 680 -3.01 12.61 26.51
CA ALA A 680 -2.61 12.73 25.11
C ALA A 680 -3.77 12.80 24.09
N ASN A 681 -4.96 12.30 24.46
CA ASN A 681 -6.12 12.22 23.57
C ASN A 681 -7.19 13.29 23.86
N ASP A 682 -6.99 14.05 24.93
CA ASP A 682 -7.97 15.03 25.42
C ASP A 682 -7.32 16.41 25.59
N LEU A 683 -6.99 16.81 26.83
CA LEU A 683 -6.26 18.03 27.15
C LEU A 683 -4.77 17.66 27.28
N ARG A 684 -4.02 17.90 26.22
CA ARG A 684 -2.63 17.42 26.07
C ARG A 684 -1.62 18.10 26.99
N GLY A 685 -1.98 19.22 27.59
CA GLY A 685 -1.17 19.91 28.62
C GLY A 685 -1.29 19.31 30.02
N PHE A 686 -2.17 18.34 30.24
CA PHE A 686 -2.45 17.72 31.53
C PHE A 686 -2.10 16.22 31.54
N ASN A 687 -1.89 15.67 32.75
CA ASN A 687 -1.71 14.22 32.89
C ASN A 687 -3.00 13.47 32.52
N GLU A 688 -2.85 12.17 32.28
CA GLU A 688 -3.98 11.28 31.98
C GLU A 688 -4.97 11.28 33.15
N ARG A 689 -6.26 11.52 32.82
CA ARG A 689 -7.38 11.57 33.76
C ARG A 689 -7.28 12.62 34.88
N ASP A 690 -6.34 13.54 34.82
CA ASP A 690 -5.99 14.43 35.94
C ASP A 690 -6.83 15.70 36.00
N VAL A 691 -7.71 15.94 35.02
CA VAL A 691 -8.60 17.13 35.00
C VAL A 691 -9.93 16.83 35.64
N GLY A 692 -10.39 17.76 36.53
CA GLY A 692 -11.69 17.70 37.16
C GLY A 692 -11.66 17.40 38.68
N PRO A 693 -12.77 16.90 39.25
CA PRO A 693 -12.90 16.65 40.66
C PRO A 693 -11.88 15.64 41.20
N LYS A 694 -11.24 15.94 42.33
CA LYS A 694 -10.27 15.09 43.03
C LYS A 694 -10.67 14.87 44.47
N ASP A 695 -10.14 13.81 45.03
CA ASP A 695 -10.26 13.56 46.46
C ASP A 695 -9.23 14.33 47.29
N ILE A 696 -9.24 14.12 48.59
CA ILE A 696 -8.30 14.77 49.52
C ILE A 696 -6.83 14.41 49.31
N ASN A 697 -6.54 13.32 48.59
CA ASN A 697 -5.22 12.83 48.26
C ASN A 697 -4.85 13.18 46.79
N ASP A 698 -5.49 14.15 46.19
CA ASP A 698 -5.31 14.55 44.75
C ASP A 698 -5.66 13.44 43.74
N VAL A 699 -6.44 12.41 44.12
CA VAL A 699 -6.82 11.33 43.19
C VAL A 699 -8.05 11.74 42.39
N PRO A 700 -8.03 11.62 41.05
CA PRO A 700 -9.16 11.96 40.20
C PRO A 700 -10.41 11.12 40.52
N LEU A 701 -11.54 11.76 40.75
CA LEU A 701 -12.82 11.13 41.04
C LEU A 701 -13.71 10.94 39.79
N GLY A 702 -13.31 11.52 38.65
CA GLY A 702 -14.17 11.62 37.50
C GLY A 702 -15.36 12.56 37.68
N GLY A 703 -16.10 12.79 36.60
CA GLY A 703 -17.27 13.65 36.60
C GLY A 703 -18.48 13.03 35.91
N LYS A 704 -19.64 13.62 36.12
CA LYS A 704 -20.91 13.19 35.52
C LYS A 704 -21.33 14.03 34.32
N SER A 705 -20.74 15.20 34.14
CA SER A 705 -20.92 16.05 32.96
C SER A 705 -19.59 16.64 32.52
N TYR A 706 -19.35 16.64 31.23
CA TYR A 706 -18.15 17.24 30.67
C TYR A 706 -18.41 17.93 29.34
N GLY A 707 -17.55 18.86 29.01
CA GLY A 707 -17.42 19.44 27.68
C GLY A 707 -15.97 19.64 27.34
N MET A 708 -15.61 19.39 26.09
CA MET A 708 -14.25 19.52 25.58
C MET A 708 -14.26 20.06 24.15
N PHE A 709 -13.28 20.89 23.85
CA PHE A 709 -13.07 21.45 22.52
C PHE A 709 -11.58 21.43 22.18
N THR A 710 -11.26 21.03 20.95
CA THR A 710 -9.92 21.10 20.38
C THR A 710 -9.95 21.84 19.05
N ALA A 711 -9.06 22.77 18.86
CA ALA A 711 -8.73 23.35 17.56
C ALA A 711 -7.28 22.99 17.21
N GLU A 712 -7.08 22.22 16.17
CA GLU A 712 -5.75 21.83 15.73
C GLU A 712 -5.50 22.24 14.27
N TYR A 713 -4.43 22.99 14.05
CA TYR A 713 -3.95 23.34 12.71
C TYR A 713 -2.74 22.50 12.35
N THR A 714 -2.88 21.68 11.31
CA THR A 714 -1.80 20.84 10.83
C THR A 714 -1.32 21.28 9.45
N PHE A 715 -0.02 21.16 9.18
CA PHE A 715 0.53 21.40 7.86
C PHE A 715 1.71 20.48 7.55
N ASP A 716 1.74 20.01 6.30
CA ASP A 716 2.83 19.20 5.81
C ASP A 716 4.05 20.09 5.55
N VAL A 717 5.13 19.86 6.29
CA VAL A 717 6.41 20.53 6.03
C VAL A 717 7.13 19.82 4.91
N VAL A 718 7.17 18.51 5.00
CA VAL A 718 7.73 17.58 4.03
C VAL A 718 7.11 16.22 4.26
N LYS A 719 6.66 15.54 3.21
CA LYS A 719 6.25 14.15 3.35
C LYS A 719 7.43 13.28 3.81
N PRO A 720 7.31 12.52 4.90
CA PRO A 720 6.07 12.22 5.65
C PRO A 720 5.88 13.04 6.93
N VAL A 721 6.48 14.21 7.11
CA VAL A 721 6.45 15.01 8.35
C VAL A 721 5.38 16.08 8.30
N ARG A 722 4.48 16.06 9.27
CA ARG A 722 3.42 17.05 9.50
C ARG A 722 3.64 17.72 10.85
N PHE A 723 3.57 19.05 10.92
CA PHE A 723 3.53 19.79 12.16
C PHE A 723 2.07 20.09 12.55
N ALA A 724 1.83 20.15 13.85
CA ALA A 724 0.55 20.52 14.45
C ALA A 724 0.75 21.66 15.44
N PHE A 725 -0.19 22.61 15.45
CA PHE A 725 -0.42 23.55 16.54
C PHE A 725 -1.81 23.30 17.05
N PHE A 726 -1.98 23.23 18.36
CA PHE A 726 -3.27 22.90 18.94
C PHE A 726 -3.61 23.80 20.14
N TYR A 727 -4.88 23.92 20.38
CA TYR A 727 -5.49 24.48 21.57
C TYR A 727 -6.57 23.52 22.03
N ASP A 728 -6.47 23.07 23.27
CA ASP A 728 -7.44 22.19 23.92
C ASP A 728 -8.08 22.92 25.10
N ALA A 729 -9.38 22.80 25.28
CA ALA A 729 -10.11 23.37 26.40
C ALA A 729 -11.21 22.40 26.83
N GLY A 730 -11.42 22.28 28.14
CA GLY A 730 -12.46 21.40 28.65
C GLY A 730 -12.76 21.61 30.13
N PHE A 731 -13.93 21.13 30.54
CA PHE A 731 -14.36 21.10 31.92
C PHE A 731 -14.98 19.75 32.26
N LEU A 732 -14.87 19.37 33.51
CA LEU A 732 -15.43 18.12 34.04
C LEU A 732 -16.07 18.41 35.40
N ASN A 733 -17.39 18.21 35.53
CA ASN A 733 -18.16 18.53 36.74
C ASN A 733 -18.68 17.26 37.42
N SER A 734 -18.73 17.26 38.75
CA SER A 734 -19.22 16.15 39.58
C SER A 734 -20.72 15.93 39.46
N GLY A 735 -21.51 16.99 39.20
CA GLY A 735 -22.95 16.91 39.00
C GLY A 735 -23.35 16.46 37.61
N ALA A 736 -24.41 15.66 37.49
CA ALA A 736 -25.03 15.39 36.20
C ALA A 736 -25.80 16.62 35.70
N TYR A 737 -25.75 16.84 34.37
CA TYR A 737 -26.34 18.04 33.71
C TYR A 737 -25.74 19.38 34.16
N ASP A 738 -24.60 19.33 34.86
CA ASP A 738 -23.85 20.52 35.22
C ASP A 738 -22.83 20.84 34.10
N PHE A 739 -23.27 21.62 33.12
CA PHE A 739 -22.43 22.08 32.02
C PHE A 739 -21.83 23.47 32.26
N ASN A 740 -21.69 23.86 33.51
CA ASN A 740 -21.06 25.13 33.86
C ASN A 740 -19.58 25.12 33.55
N PRO A 741 -19.11 25.95 32.62
CA PRO A 741 -17.69 25.95 32.20
C PRO A 741 -16.83 26.82 33.15
N SER A 742 -17.32 27.32 34.29
CA SER A 742 -16.55 28.20 35.17
C SER A 742 -15.26 27.58 35.73
N ARG A 743 -15.16 26.23 35.70
CA ARG A 743 -13.99 25.47 36.14
C ARG A 743 -13.34 24.79 34.94
N TYR A 744 -13.09 25.55 33.86
CA TYR A 744 -12.42 24.98 32.68
C TYR A 744 -10.93 24.93 32.88
N ASN A 745 -10.31 24.02 32.15
CA ASN A 745 -8.89 23.87 31.99
C ASN A 745 -8.59 24.01 30.49
N ASP A 746 -7.52 24.73 30.16
CA ASP A 746 -7.10 24.83 28.77
C ASP A 746 -5.59 24.76 28.62
N ASP A 747 -5.18 24.36 27.48
CA ASP A 747 -3.78 24.27 27.07
C ASP A 747 -3.60 24.60 25.60
N PHE A 748 -2.38 24.95 25.24
CA PHE A 748 -1.95 25.04 23.86
C PHE A 748 -0.66 24.26 23.67
N GLY A 749 -0.35 23.93 22.45
CA GLY A 749 0.88 23.23 22.20
C GLY A 749 1.22 23.06 20.74
N PHE A 750 2.27 22.32 20.53
CA PHE A 750 2.75 21.98 19.20
C PHE A 750 3.11 20.50 19.14
N GLY A 751 2.98 19.95 17.95
CA GLY A 751 3.24 18.53 17.75
C GLY A 751 3.86 18.21 16.40
N ILE A 752 4.41 17.01 16.32
CA ILE A 752 4.96 16.43 15.10
C ILE A 752 4.26 15.09 14.85
N ARG A 753 3.82 14.90 13.63
CA ARG A 753 3.22 13.67 13.14
C ARG A 753 4.05 13.15 11.98
N MET A 754 4.44 11.88 11.99
CA MET A 754 5.13 11.25 10.88
C MET A 754 4.87 9.74 10.84
N PHE A 755 5.15 9.14 9.69
CA PHE A 755 5.21 7.69 9.57
C PHE A 755 6.68 7.26 9.48
N VAL A 756 7.08 6.41 10.40
CA VAL A 756 8.43 5.84 10.46
C VAL A 756 8.31 4.34 10.28
N MET A 757 8.93 3.79 9.22
CA MET A 757 8.86 2.35 8.90
C MET A 757 7.42 1.79 8.80
N GLY A 758 6.48 2.63 8.36
CA GLY A 758 5.06 2.26 8.25
C GLY A 758 4.25 2.39 9.55
N ALA A 759 4.89 2.71 10.68
CA ALA A 759 4.22 2.95 11.94
C ALA A 759 4.03 4.46 12.19
N PRO A 760 2.89 4.89 12.75
CA PRO A 760 2.65 6.26 13.11
C PRO A 760 3.50 6.68 14.32
N LEU A 761 4.05 7.88 14.25
CA LEU A 761 4.78 8.56 15.34
C LEU A 761 4.11 9.90 15.63
N ALA A 762 3.73 10.12 16.87
CA ALA A 762 3.28 11.41 17.37
C ALA A 762 4.14 11.89 18.53
N LEU A 763 4.44 13.19 18.50
CA LEU A 763 5.13 13.91 19.55
C LEU A 763 4.33 15.16 19.82
N ASP A 764 3.82 15.35 21.03
CA ASP A 764 3.09 16.55 21.42
C ASP A 764 3.71 17.17 22.67
N TYR A 765 3.79 18.47 22.67
CA TYR A 765 4.17 19.25 23.85
C TYR A 765 3.06 20.23 24.18
N GLY A 766 2.34 19.96 25.28
CA GLY A 766 1.23 20.76 25.76
C GLY A 766 1.64 21.65 26.94
N ILE A 767 1.14 22.87 26.93
CA ILE A 767 1.43 23.92 27.92
C ILE A 767 0.11 24.41 28.48
N PRO A 768 -0.24 24.13 29.76
CA PRO A 768 -1.45 24.63 30.39
C PRO A 768 -1.45 26.16 30.47
N LEU A 769 -2.55 26.76 30.06
CA LEU A 769 -2.81 28.21 30.22
C LEU A 769 -3.62 28.50 31.49
N THR A 770 -4.82 27.95 31.54
CA THR A 770 -5.73 28.08 32.67
C THR A 770 -5.89 26.71 33.32
N THR A 771 -5.91 26.72 34.65
CA THR A 771 -6.23 25.54 35.45
C THR A 771 -7.30 25.90 36.47
N ASP A 772 -8.20 25.00 36.75
CA ASP A 772 -9.06 25.11 37.90
C ASP A 772 -8.25 25.00 39.21
N HIS A 773 -8.87 25.23 40.36
CA HIS A 773 -8.17 25.24 41.63
C HIS A 773 -7.63 23.88 42.08
N GLN A 774 -8.03 22.81 41.41
CA GLN A 774 -7.69 21.43 41.74
C GLN A 774 -6.52 20.87 40.90
N ASN A 775 -6.22 21.52 39.77
CA ASN A 775 -5.22 21.04 38.82
C ASN A 775 -3.94 21.87 38.88
N LYS A 776 -2.80 21.18 38.74
CA LYS A 776 -1.47 21.83 38.79
C LYS A 776 -1.04 22.23 37.37
N LYS A 777 -0.42 23.41 37.26
CA LYS A 777 0.27 23.80 36.03
C LYS A 777 1.57 23.01 35.88
N GLY A 778 1.68 22.28 34.81
CA GLY A 778 2.90 21.56 34.46
C GLY A 778 2.86 21.19 32.98
N ASN A 779 3.94 21.50 32.24
CA ASN A 779 4.00 21.15 30.82
C ASN A 779 4.06 19.63 30.64
N GLN A 780 3.37 19.12 29.65
CA GLN A 780 3.35 17.69 29.35
C GLN A 780 3.98 17.39 28.01
N PHE A 781 4.75 16.34 27.97
CA PHE A 781 5.29 15.78 26.74
C PHE A 781 4.67 14.41 26.49
N ASN A 782 3.90 14.31 25.42
CA ASN A 782 3.24 13.10 24.99
C ASN A 782 3.98 12.51 23.80
N PHE A 783 4.30 11.24 23.90
CA PHE A 783 4.96 10.47 22.86
C PHE A 783 4.17 9.20 22.55
N SER A 784 3.97 8.88 21.28
CA SER A 784 3.46 7.59 20.84
C SER A 784 4.11 7.13 19.54
N PHE A 785 4.45 5.86 19.48
CA PHE A 785 5.02 5.20 18.31
C PHE A 785 4.39 3.82 18.12
N GLY A 786 3.87 3.55 16.95
CA GLY A 786 3.23 2.28 16.62
C GLY A 786 1.90 2.02 17.32
N THR A 787 1.45 2.95 18.16
CA THR A 787 0.15 2.91 18.83
C THR A 787 -0.85 3.74 18.03
N ARG A 788 -2.15 3.56 18.29
CA ARG A 788 -3.22 4.29 17.59
C ARG A 788 -3.13 5.80 17.82
N PHE A 789 -3.44 6.58 16.78
CA PHE A 789 -3.79 8.00 16.90
C PHE A 789 -5.30 8.15 17.06
#